data_8b6ef7cd585dd462c71180457b2537c1
#
_entry.id   8b6ef7cd585dd462c71180457b2537c1
#
_cell.length_a   1.000
_cell.length_b   1.000
_cell.length_c   1.000
_cell.angle_alpha   90.00
_cell.angle_beta   90.00
_cell.angle_gamma   90.00
#
_symmetry.space_group_name_H-M   'P 1'
#
loop_
_entity.id
_entity.type
_entity.pdbx_description
1 polymer ?
#
loop_
_entity_poly.entity_id
_entity_poly.type
_entity_poly.pdbx_seq_one_letter_code
_entity_poly.pdbx_strand_id
1 'polypeptide(L)'
;MSVHRRTFLQGTAVATGAALLPVSLAHAADPVTITADGISLTGQSDGSVLVRDGAGTDRILLSHFMIKDSALGQQRTFGGTPARITLPDGRPAIQITYAMGSGAPGVTVRGVFDVSPHKAHLRWEVGGSSSTLTPSGFMFARTVTAPSAAESYEALTVWERDARGGIPYETNAGGAYIETWADTKGFFCLPSTNPAYTNATWIHSPGTATGTTTAVTEADLVLGELRPRGAGALASARALGVEVWTDQPFNLYKAAGQTMTLKAQVVNGGAAAKAVTVNWWARDYAGTRLAGGTVSKTVAAGTAWDTSFTVTSPTQGIVFTEVEAVSGGDKALARTNLSVLPDFTYRAGAESMFGIANYPWLLKPGKDAVLGLLKTLGVKWIRIAYAGAPGIDIATLDANSIEHNVELSGIPVGGSAEAIAAWADTNVAKALAANASYFEVSNEVNQPWMSGRGADVYVRDGLRQVTDRLTAAGSPMKVMNAGLGGMDYIWTENFHAAGGWDLIDAFAFHPGRGNFTADYAPPPEEWTQGSAGSYWNFLGALRKAKQVMAQYGGNKELWLTEAYASTKPNAWWTDTYRDAAENTLLTLALAKAEGVRGVNWYQLHDSTIHHPQEADPANIEYHFGLMNRDTSAKPSLLAFATAARVLDRATFVRNLTFADAQVKGLLFTTPEGPVSILWSRKDGYVLNADHGTDSWYPSPEPWTDRWATRTDVVAHSGAVSGTVRVLNCIGQESTLTAAGGKVTLTLDGAPRVYYGLAANPDWK
;
A
#
# COMPACT_ATOMS: atom_id res chain seq x y z
N MET A 1 17.89 14.24 -7.58
CA MET A 1 17.49 14.62 -6.21
C MET A 1 17.26 13.33 -5.46
N SER A 2 17.96 13.16 -4.34
CA SER A 2 18.04 11.89 -3.62
C SER A 2 16.76 11.68 -2.80
N VAL A 3 15.98 10.67 -3.16
CA VAL A 3 14.97 10.11 -2.26
C VAL A 3 15.75 9.30 -1.23
N HIS A 4 15.86 9.83 -0.02
CA HIS A 4 16.54 9.13 1.07
C HIS A 4 15.64 8.00 1.58
N ARG A 5 15.74 6.82 0.99
CA ARG A 5 15.46 5.59 1.72
C ARG A 5 16.63 5.35 2.68
N ARG A 6 16.40 5.54 3.95
CA ARG A 6 17.42 5.27 4.97
C ARG A 6 17.56 3.77 5.19
N THR A 7 18.79 3.33 5.07
CA THR A 7 19.27 1.99 5.37
C THR A 7 18.90 1.57 6.79
N PHE A 8 18.32 0.40 6.94
CA PHE A 8 18.18 -0.31 8.20
C PHE A 8 19.57 -0.62 8.75
N LEU A 9 20.00 0.08 9.78
CA LEU A 9 21.12 -0.36 10.60
C LEU A 9 20.61 -1.44 11.54
N GLN A 10 21.00 -2.68 11.28
CA GLN A 10 20.99 -3.74 12.28
C GLN A 10 21.89 -3.30 13.43
N GLY A 11 21.27 -2.83 14.49
CA GLY A 11 21.98 -2.59 15.75
C GLY A 11 22.37 -3.92 16.39
N THR A 12 23.58 -4.37 16.15
CA THR A 12 24.22 -5.38 16.98
C THR A 12 24.31 -4.83 18.40
N ALA A 13 23.64 -5.46 19.33
CA ALA A 13 23.78 -5.18 20.75
C ALA A 13 25.19 -5.58 21.20
N VAL A 14 26.08 -4.62 21.26
CA VAL A 14 27.33 -4.78 21.99
C VAL A 14 27.03 -4.56 23.47
N ALA A 15 27.00 -5.63 24.23
CA ALA A 15 26.96 -5.58 25.69
C ALA A 15 28.30 -5.05 26.22
N THR A 16 28.39 -3.75 26.40
CA THR A 16 29.46 -3.17 27.22
C THR A 16 28.99 -3.12 28.67
N GLY A 17 29.62 -3.89 29.50
CA GLY A 17 29.42 -3.88 30.97
C GLY A 17 29.67 -2.49 31.55
N ALA A 18 28.63 -1.82 31.97
CA ALA A 18 28.71 -0.60 32.77
C ALA A 18 28.74 -0.99 34.23
N ALA A 19 29.77 -0.54 34.93
CA ALA A 19 29.88 -0.69 36.38
C ALA A 19 28.66 -0.08 37.09
N LEU A 20 28.05 -0.86 37.95
CA LEU A 20 27.00 -0.42 38.86
C LEU A 20 27.55 0.58 39.88
N LEU A 21 27.18 1.84 39.70
CA LEU A 21 27.26 2.80 40.82
C LEU A 21 26.01 2.55 41.71
N PRO A 22 26.13 2.66 43.03
CA PRO A 22 25.03 2.43 43.92
C PRO A 22 23.96 3.54 43.75
N VAL A 23 22.86 3.20 43.12
CA VAL A 23 21.69 4.04 43.09
C VAL A 23 21.05 3.96 44.47
N SER A 24 20.98 5.11 45.16
CA SER A 24 20.16 5.20 46.38
C SER A 24 18.75 4.71 46.09
N LEU A 25 18.26 3.76 46.86
CA LEU A 25 16.89 3.27 46.82
C LEU A 25 15.92 4.44 47.15
N ALA A 26 15.53 5.20 46.14
CA ALA A 26 14.34 6.01 46.24
C ALA A 26 13.18 5.04 46.44
N HIS A 27 12.34 5.27 47.45
CA HIS A 27 11.11 4.50 47.64
C HIS A 27 10.33 4.45 46.33
N ALA A 28 10.07 3.24 45.84
CA ALA A 28 9.25 3.07 44.65
C ALA A 28 7.89 3.73 44.90
N ALA A 29 7.52 4.69 44.08
CA ALA A 29 6.21 5.30 44.19
C ALA A 29 5.12 4.24 43.92
N ASP A 30 4.04 4.31 44.66
CA ASP A 30 2.90 3.38 44.47
C ASP A 30 2.37 3.54 43.03
N PRO A 31 1.97 2.45 42.38
CA PRO A 31 1.34 2.51 41.07
C PRO A 31 0.07 3.35 41.06
N VAL A 32 -0.12 4.17 40.07
CA VAL A 32 -1.30 5.03 39.89
C VAL A 32 -2.19 4.45 38.81
N THR A 33 -3.43 4.12 39.13
CA THR A 33 -4.40 3.58 38.15
C THR A 33 -5.56 4.54 37.94
N ILE A 34 -5.92 4.73 36.64
CA ILE A 34 -7.14 5.40 36.21
C ILE A 34 -7.93 4.46 35.29
N THR A 35 -9.26 4.57 35.32
CA THR A 35 -10.17 3.68 34.59
C THR A 35 -11.27 4.45 33.90
N ALA A 36 -11.65 3.96 32.72
CA ALA A 36 -12.91 4.27 32.05
C ALA A 36 -13.53 2.97 31.55
N ASP A 37 -14.72 3.02 30.98
CA ASP A 37 -15.38 1.86 30.42
C ASP A 37 -14.48 1.21 29.33
N GLY A 38 -14.25 -0.10 29.44
CA GLY A 38 -13.45 -0.88 28.51
C GLY A 38 -11.94 -0.67 28.57
N ILE A 39 -11.40 0.21 29.43
CA ILE A 39 -9.95 0.49 29.48
C ILE A 39 -9.49 0.95 30.87
N SER A 40 -8.26 0.56 31.23
CA SER A 40 -7.54 1.16 32.36
C SER A 40 -6.07 1.40 32.05
N LEU A 41 -5.51 2.44 32.64
CA LEU A 41 -4.07 2.74 32.61
C LEU A 41 -3.49 2.64 34.00
N THR A 42 -2.34 2.02 34.15
CA THR A 42 -1.58 1.96 35.40
C THR A 42 -0.17 2.47 35.18
N GLY A 43 0.15 3.64 35.71
CA GLY A 43 1.53 4.13 35.78
C GLY A 43 2.31 3.32 36.80
N GLN A 44 3.39 2.72 36.37
CA GLN A 44 4.28 1.86 37.17
C GLN A 44 5.37 2.68 37.88
N SER A 45 5.94 2.14 38.92
CA SER A 45 7.04 2.79 39.66
C SER A 45 8.33 3.00 38.85
N ASP A 46 8.48 2.31 37.73
CA ASP A 46 9.59 2.48 36.79
C ASP A 46 9.31 3.51 35.68
N GLY A 47 8.16 4.18 35.72
CA GLY A 47 7.74 5.16 34.71
C GLY A 47 7.06 4.55 33.49
N SER A 48 6.91 3.24 33.41
CA SER A 48 6.12 2.61 32.36
C SER A 48 4.61 2.76 32.63
N VAL A 49 3.80 2.62 31.58
CA VAL A 49 2.34 2.64 31.70
C VAL A 49 1.77 1.36 31.13
N LEU A 50 1.09 0.60 31.98
CA LEU A 50 0.39 -0.62 31.60
C LEU A 50 -1.04 -0.29 31.20
N VAL A 51 -1.44 -0.76 30.00
CA VAL A 51 -2.77 -0.60 29.44
C VAL A 51 -3.50 -1.94 29.54
N ARG A 52 -4.70 -1.92 30.14
CA ARG A 52 -5.59 -3.08 30.29
C ARG A 52 -6.90 -2.86 29.60
N ASP A 53 -7.46 -3.93 29.06
CA ASP A 53 -8.83 -3.91 28.53
C ASP A 53 -9.91 -3.97 29.64
N GLY A 54 -11.18 -3.91 29.22
CA GLY A 54 -12.32 -3.97 30.17
C GLY A 54 -12.45 -5.30 30.88
N ALA A 55 -11.83 -6.38 30.40
CA ALA A 55 -11.77 -7.67 31.10
C ALA A 55 -10.60 -7.75 32.09
N GLY A 56 -9.77 -6.70 32.17
CA GLY A 56 -8.61 -6.64 33.07
C GLY A 56 -7.37 -7.31 32.50
N THR A 57 -7.37 -7.69 31.22
CA THR A 57 -6.21 -8.30 30.55
C THR A 57 -5.15 -7.24 30.23
N ASP A 58 -3.92 -7.51 30.60
CA ASP A 58 -2.77 -6.68 30.26
C ASP A 58 -2.52 -6.73 28.75
N ARG A 59 -2.73 -5.65 28.05
CA ARG A 59 -2.62 -5.58 26.58
C ARG A 59 -1.31 -4.98 26.11
N ILE A 60 -0.97 -3.80 26.59
CA ILE A 60 0.20 -3.05 26.13
C ILE A 60 0.95 -2.45 27.31
N LEU A 61 2.26 -2.53 27.28
CA LEU A 61 3.17 -1.82 28.18
C LEU A 61 3.87 -0.70 27.42
N LEU A 62 3.59 0.54 27.75
CA LEU A 62 4.29 1.71 27.27
C LEU A 62 5.54 1.89 28.13
N SER A 63 6.71 1.58 27.62
CA SER A 63 7.90 1.39 28.47
C SER A 63 8.77 2.64 28.61
N HIS A 64 8.97 3.42 27.56
CA HIS A 64 9.76 4.65 27.61
C HIS A 64 9.50 5.51 26.36
N PHE A 65 9.88 6.77 26.46
CA PHE A 65 9.84 7.70 25.34
C PHE A 65 11.24 7.91 24.78
N MET A 66 11.37 7.98 23.47
CA MET A 66 12.64 8.25 22.80
C MET A 66 12.58 9.58 22.08
N ILE A 67 13.60 10.38 22.23
CA ILE A 67 13.84 11.62 21.49
C ILE A 67 14.95 11.36 20.48
N LYS A 68 14.74 11.80 19.27
CA LYS A 68 15.78 11.81 18.24
C LYS A 68 16.31 13.23 18.09
N ASP A 69 17.59 13.37 18.28
CA ASP A 69 18.31 14.64 18.10
C ASP A 69 19.36 14.47 16.99
N SER A 70 19.53 15.49 16.15
CA SER A 70 20.47 15.44 15.04
C SER A 70 21.94 15.45 15.50
N ALA A 71 22.22 16.03 16.67
CA ALA A 71 23.58 16.11 17.23
C ALA A 71 23.87 15.03 18.27
N LEU A 72 22.86 14.64 19.06
CA LEU A 72 22.99 13.68 20.17
C LEU A 72 22.55 12.25 19.81
N GLY A 73 22.02 12.06 18.60
CA GLY A 73 21.44 10.78 18.18
C GLY A 73 20.12 10.46 18.87
N GLN A 74 19.87 9.20 19.17
CA GLN A 74 18.67 8.74 19.86
C GLN A 74 18.90 8.74 21.38
N GLN A 75 18.06 9.46 22.12
CA GLN A 75 18.07 9.53 23.58
C GLN A 75 16.75 8.98 24.12
N ARG A 76 16.80 8.14 25.14
CA ARG A 76 15.59 7.59 25.78
C ARG A 76 15.38 8.15 27.17
N THR A 77 14.12 8.18 27.60
CA THR A 77 13.77 8.43 28.97
C THR A 77 14.13 7.22 29.85
N PHE A 78 14.45 7.49 31.11
CA PHE A 78 14.71 6.47 32.12
C PHE A 78 13.76 6.73 33.28
N GLY A 79 13.02 5.73 33.69
CA GLY A 79 12.17 5.81 34.86
C GLY A 79 11.29 7.06 34.88
N GLY A 80 10.51 7.18 35.88
CA GLY A 80 9.64 8.33 36.12
C GLY A 80 8.67 8.01 37.24
N THR A 81 8.31 9.01 38.02
CA THR A 81 7.35 8.82 39.12
C THR A 81 5.96 9.17 38.61
N PRO A 82 5.02 8.21 38.61
CA PRO A 82 3.62 8.50 38.27
C PRO A 82 2.95 9.28 39.39
N ALA A 83 2.14 10.26 38.99
CA ALA A 83 1.28 11.03 39.87
C ALA A 83 -0.11 11.12 39.28
N ARG A 84 -1.12 11.02 40.12
CA ARG A 84 -2.50 11.27 39.71
C ARG A 84 -2.75 12.78 39.69
N ILE A 85 -3.26 13.27 38.57
CA ILE A 85 -3.66 14.66 38.39
C ILE A 85 -5.12 14.75 37.95
N THR A 86 -5.68 15.94 38.01
CA THR A 86 -7.01 16.25 37.46
C THR A 86 -6.79 17.22 36.27
N LEU A 87 -7.33 16.88 35.12
CA LEU A 87 -7.29 17.75 33.93
C LEU A 87 -8.25 18.95 34.12
N PRO A 88 -8.09 20.03 33.32
CA PRO A 88 -8.96 21.19 33.38
C PRO A 88 -10.46 20.91 33.19
N ASP A 89 -10.79 19.82 32.50
CA ASP A 89 -12.16 19.34 32.29
C ASP A 89 -12.68 18.43 33.42
N GLY A 90 -11.89 18.23 34.46
CA GLY A 90 -12.25 17.43 35.65
C GLY A 90 -11.92 15.93 35.53
N ARG A 91 -11.44 15.45 34.40
CA ARG A 91 -11.08 14.03 34.23
C ARG A 91 -9.78 13.69 34.98
N PRO A 92 -9.67 12.48 35.52
CA PRO A 92 -8.44 12.01 36.12
C PRO A 92 -7.42 11.66 35.02
N ALA A 93 -6.14 11.96 35.29
CA ALA A 93 -5.03 11.57 34.43
C ALA A 93 -3.82 11.11 35.23
N ILE A 94 -2.93 10.38 34.61
CA ILE A 94 -1.61 10.02 35.12
C ILE A 94 -0.59 10.98 34.51
N GLN A 95 0.14 11.69 35.33
CA GLN A 95 1.29 12.46 34.91
C GLN A 95 2.57 11.74 35.29
N ILE A 96 3.51 11.63 34.35
CA ILE A 96 4.84 11.09 34.60
C ILE A 96 5.87 12.10 34.12
N THR A 97 6.76 12.53 35.01
CA THR A 97 7.95 13.29 34.61
C THR A 97 9.10 12.31 34.48
N TYR A 98 9.57 12.17 33.26
CA TYR A 98 10.61 11.22 32.95
C TYR A 98 12.01 11.80 33.18
N ALA A 99 12.90 10.96 33.67
CA ALA A 99 14.31 11.28 33.72
C ALA A 99 14.96 11.07 32.35
N MET A 100 15.83 11.99 31.96
CA MET A 100 16.67 11.84 30.79
C MET A 100 18.07 11.44 31.22
N GLY A 101 18.73 10.60 30.40
CA GLY A 101 20.13 10.24 30.62
C GLY A 101 21.07 11.41 30.46
N SER A 102 22.33 11.26 30.91
CA SER A 102 23.36 12.28 30.85
C SER A 102 23.69 12.77 29.41
N GLY A 103 23.24 12.06 28.39
CA GLY A 103 23.40 12.45 26.99
C GLY A 103 22.43 13.56 26.50
N ALA A 104 21.43 13.91 27.30
CA ALA A 104 20.46 14.97 26.96
C ALA A 104 20.22 15.94 28.12
N PRO A 105 21.28 16.64 28.60
CA PRO A 105 21.14 17.57 29.70
C PRO A 105 20.23 18.74 29.31
N GLY A 106 19.33 19.12 30.23
CA GLY A 106 18.40 20.22 30.00
C GLY A 106 17.14 19.87 29.20
N VAL A 107 16.97 18.63 28.80
CA VAL A 107 15.72 18.14 28.20
C VAL A 107 14.80 17.61 29.28
N THR A 108 13.54 17.99 29.24
CA THR A 108 12.48 17.47 30.11
C THR A 108 11.43 16.77 29.27
N VAL A 109 10.94 15.61 29.71
CA VAL A 109 9.83 14.90 29.10
C VAL A 109 8.76 14.67 30.17
N ARG A 110 7.54 15.12 29.85
CA ARG A 110 6.38 14.91 30.69
C ARG A 110 5.33 14.15 29.89
N GLY A 111 4.93 12.98 30.36
CA GLY A 111 3.77 12.25 29.84
C GLY A 111 2.53 12.62 30.65
N VAL A 112 1.40 12.83 29.98
CA VAL A 112 0.09 12.99 30.57
C VAL A 112 -0.84 12.00 29.86
N PHE A 113 -1.41 11.07 30.64
CA PHE A 113 -2.20 9.98 30.10
C PHE A 113 -3.57 10.00 30.75
N ASP A 114 -4.62 10.09 29.98
CA ASP A 114 -6.00 10.03 30.45
C ASP A 114 -6.81 8.98 29.71
N VAL A 115 -7.99 8.66 30.21
CA VAL A 115 -8.87 7.65 29.65
C VAL A 115 -10.27 8.19 29.44
N SER A 116 -10.90 7.71 28.38
CA SER A 116 -12.32 7.81 28.09
C SER A 116 -12.82 6.41 27.69
N PRO A 117 -14.12 6.18 27.50
CA PRO A 117 -14.61 4.86 27.13
C PRO A 117 -13.84 4.27 25.97
N HIS A 118 -13.27 3.07 26.15
CA HIS A 118 -12.45 2.31 25.20
C HIS A 118 -11.18 3.00 24.71
N LYS A 119 -10.80 4.16 25.23
CA LYS A 119 -9.70 4.96 24.72
C LYS A 119 -8.79 5.48 25.82
N ALA A 120 -7.48 5.37 25.59
CA ALA A 120 -6.45 6.13 26.28
C ALA A 120 -5.96 7.29 25.39
N HIS A 121 -5.94 8.48 25.95
CA HIS A 121 -5.29 9.62 25.32
C HIS A 121 -3.89 9.75 25.89
N LEU A 122 -2.89 9.75 25.02
CA LEU A 122 -1.47 9.77 25.34
C LEU A 122 -0.90 11.10 24.87
N ARG A 123 -0.39 11.91 25.81
CA ARG A 123 0.19 13.20 25.52
C ARG A 123 1.59 13.30 26.11
N TRP A 124 2.55 13.71 25.32
CA TRP A 124 3.90 14.00 25.77
C TRP A 124 4.25 15.45 25.50
N GLU A 125 4.90 16.05 26.47
CA GLU A 125 5.46 17.38 26.38
C GLU A 125 6.97 17.28 26.54
N VAL A 126 7.69 17.73 25.53
CA VAL A 126 9.15 17.74 25.50
C VAL A 126 9.59 19.19 25.59
N GLY A 127 10.27 19.54 26.66
CA GLY A 127 10.88 20.84 26.86
C GLY A 127 12.39 20.77 26.89
N GLY A 128 13.10 21.80 26.43
CA GLY A 128 14.55 21.82 26.48
C GLY A 128 15.17 23.13 26.13
N SER A 129 16.38 23.33 26.57
CA SER A 129 17.19 24.56 26.33
C SER A 129 18.14 24.44 25.14
N SER A 130 18.11 23.34 24.39
CA SER A 130 19.04 23.11 23.26
C SER A 130 18.41 23.57 21.95
N SER A 131 19.13 24.41 21.22
CA SER A 131 18.74 24.86 19.88
C SER A 131 18.83 23.78 18.80
N THR A 132 19.33 22.60 19.12
CA THR A 132 19.55 21.47 18.20
C THR A 132 18.50 20.37 18.36
N LEU A 133 17.71 20.39 19.41
CA LEU A 133 16.65 19.40 19.61
C LEU A 133 15.57 19.55 18.55
N THR A 134 15.51 18.61 17.65
CA THR A 134 14.31 18.35 16.84
C THR A 134 13.54 17.27 17.59
N PRO A 135 12.49 17.61 18.34
CA PRO A 135 11.77 16.61 19.10
C PRO A 135 10.91 15.78 18.15
N SER A 136 11.50 14.78 17.55
CA SER A 136 10.74 13.64 17.08
C SER A 136 10.82 12.60 18.19
N GLY A 137 9.73 12.38 18.89
CA GLY A 137 9.68 11.43 19.99
C GLY A 137 9.04 10.13 19.56
N PHE A 138 9.55 9.04 20.12
CA PHE A 138 8.97 7.72 19.98
C PHE A 138 8.59 7.22 21.35
N MET A 139 7.38 6.66 21.47
CA MET A 139 7.07 5.84 22.62
C MET A 139 7.37 4.38 22.29
N PHE A 140 8.12 3.74 23.14
CA PHE A 140 8.30 2.30 23.09
C PHE A 140 7.13 1.62 23.78
N ALA A 141 6.34 0.88 23.02
CA ALA A 141 5.28 0.05 23.53
C ALA A 141 5.58 -1.41 23.25
N ARG A 142 5.22 -2.27 24.18
CA ARG A 142 5.35 -3.71 24.07
C ARG A 142 3.98 -4.35 24.27
N THR A 143 3.58 -5.22 23.36
CA THR A 143 2.41 -6.08 23.57
C THR A 143 2.70 -7.06 24.72
N VAL A 144 1.85 -7.09 25.72
CA VAL A 144 1.97 -8.00 26.85
C VAL A 144 1.21 -9.29 26.55
N THR A 145 -0.02 -9.16 26.08
CA THR A 145 -0.82 -10.31 25.62
C THR A 145 -1.00 -10.20 24.11
N ALA A 146 -0.45 -11.18 23.39
CA ALA A 146 -0.55 -11.22 21.95
C ALA A 146 -2.03 -11.31 21.49
N PRO A 147 -2.36 -10.68 20.34
CA PRO A 147 -3.64 -10.85 19.70
C PRO A 147 -3.82 -12.29 19.20
N SER A 148 -5.05 -12.70 19.00
CA SER A 148 -5.33 -13.91 18.24
C SER A 148 -4.88 -13.73 16.78
N ALA A 149 -4.57 -14.83 16.11
CA ALA A 149 -4.14 -14.81 14.69
C ALA A 149 -5.20 -14.24 13.71
N ALA A 150 -6.42 -14.03 14.18
CA ALA A 150 -7.52 -13.45 13.40
C ALA A 150 -7.59 -11.91 13.47
N GLU A 151 -6.81 -11.27 14.32
CA GLU A 151 -6.84 -9.82 14.48
C GLU A 151 -5.94 -9.17 13.43
N SER A 152 -6.54 -8.58 12.42
CA SER A 152 -5.90 -7.73 11.44
C SER A 152 -6.09 -6.25 11.81
N TYR A 153 -5.18 -5.43 11.36
CA TYR A 153 -5.36 -4.00 11.53
C TYR A 153 -6.33 -3.43 10.47
N GLU A 154 -6.88 -2.27 10.74
CA GLU A 154 -7.64 -1.47 9.80
C GLU A 154 -7.02 -0.09 9.65
N ALA A 155 -6.99 0.39 8.43
CA ALA A 155 -6.67 1.77 8.14
C ALA A 155 -7.89 2.48 7.55
N LEU A 156 -8.10 3.70 7.96
CA LEU A 156 -9.36 4.41 7.71
C LEU A 156 -9.38 5.27 6.46
N THR A 157 -8.24 5.52 5.84
CA THR A 157 -8.19 6.47 4.74
C THR A 157 -8.49 5.78 3.42
N VAL A 158 -9.58 6.15 2.83
CA VAL A 158 -9.90 5.91 1.45
C VAL A 158 -9.39 7.12 0.67
N TRP A 159 -9.63 7.34 -0.52
CA TRP A 159 -9.08 8.43 -1.33
C TRP A 159 -9.07 9.80 -0.61
N GLU A 160 -7.99 10.54 -0.79
CA GLU A 160 -7.76 11.86 -0.22
C GLU A 160 -8.19 12.93 -1.21
N ARG A 161 -9.11 13.76 -0.80
CA ARG A 161 -9.58 14.88 -1.61
C ARG A 161 -8.98 16.20 -1.17
N ASP A 162 -8.90 16.37 0.13
CA ASP A 162 -8.38 17.60 0.72
C ASP A 162 -6.98 17.35 1.23
N ALA A 163 -6.08 18.21 0.83
CA ALA A 163 -4.71 18.15 1.26
C ALA A 163 -4.57 18.32 2.76
N ARG A 164 -3.60 17.71 3.32
CA ARG A 164 -2.93 18.13 4.54
C ARG A 164 -3.77 18.10 5.80
N GLY A 165 -3.87 17.07 6.41
CA GLY A 165 -4.31 17.01 7.76
C GLY A 165 -5.72 16.47 7.89
N GLY A 166 -6.03 16.00 9.03
CA GLY A 166 -7.32 15.45 9.38
C GLY A 166 -7.53 14.00 8.97
N ILE A 167 -6.52 13.30 8.47
CA ILE A 167 -6.64 11.90 8.14
C ILE A 167 -6.11 11.06 9.30
N PRO A 168 -6.98 10.43 10.10
CA PRO A 168 -6.52 9.55 11.13
C PRO A 168 -5.94 8.27 10.51
N TYR A 169 -4.80 7.83 11.04
CA TYR A 169 -4.27 6.51 10.79
C TYR A 169 -4.63 5.60 11.95
N GLU A 170 -5.23 4.48 11.61
CA GLU A 170 -5.56 3.46 12.59
C GLU A 170 -4.81 2.19 12.30
N THR A 171 -4.26 1.58 13.34
CA THR A 171 -3.64 0.27 13.27
C THR A 171 -4.06 -0.54 14.48
N ASN A 172 -4.29 -1.82 14.29
CA ASN A 172 -4.65 -2.74 15.36
C ASN A 172 -3.41 -3.44 15.91
N ALA A 173 -3.22 -3.39 17.21
CA ALA A 173 -2.11 -4.03 17.90
C ALA A 173 -2.61 -4.78 19.13
N GLY A 174 -2.76 -6.08 18.99
CA GLY A 174 -3.11 -6.92 20.12
C GLY A 174 -4.48 -6.63 20.73
N GLY A 175 -5.50 -6.49 19.89
CA GLY A 175 -6.84 -6.06 20.32
C GLY A 175 -6.91 -4.58 20.68
N ALA A 176 -5.85 -3.84 20.41
CA ALA A 176 -5.80 -2.39 20.54
C ALA A 176 -5.35 -1.79 19.20
N TYR A 177 -5.79 -0.60 18.90
CA TYR A 177 -5.27 0.19 17.79
C TYR A 177 -4.95 1.60 18.26
N ILE A 178 -4.02 2.23 17.55
CA ILE A 178 -3.61 3.60 17.83
C ILE A 178 -4.10 4.46 16.69
N GLU A 179 -4.80 5.52 17.03
CA GLU A 179 -5.23 6.53 16.11
C GLU A 179 -4.37 7.77 16.30
N THR A 180 -3.84 8.27 15.20
CA THR A 180 -3.11 9.51 15.17
C THR A 180 -3.81 10.49 14.25
N TRP A 181 -3.89 11.75 14.66
CA TRP A 181 -4.49 12.79 13.87
C TRP A 181 -3.47 13.38 12.90
N ALA A 182 -3.91 13.79 11.75
CA ALA A 182 -3.04 14.10 10.63
C ALA A 182 -2.14 15.31 10.79
N ASP A 183 -2.49 16.25 11.63
CA ASP A 183 -1.63 17.38 12.01
C ASP A 183 -0.50 16.99 12.95
N THR A 184 -0.56 15.80 13.54
CA THR A 184 0.45 15.23 14.42
C THR A 184 1.21 14.14 13.68
N LYS A 185 1.52 14.07 12.49
CA LYS A 185 2.32 13.04 11.79
C LYS A 185 2.72 11.86 12.70
N GLY A 186 1.82 11.37 13.48
CA GLY A 186 2.06 10.25 14.39
C GLY A 186 1.63 8.96 13.74
N PHE A 187 2.28 7.87 14.05
CA PHE A 187 1.84 6.57 13.62
C PHE A 187 2.52 5.45 14.40
N PHE A 188 2.26 4.30 13.99
CA PHE A 188 2.24 3.14 14.77
C PHE A 188 2.75 1.90 14.03
N CYS A 189 3.56 1.08 14.66
CA CYS A 189 4.03 -0.19 14.12
C CYS A 189 3.40 -1.34 14.88
N LEU A 190 2.78 -2.26 14.15
CA LEU A 190 2.21 -3.46 14.73
C LEU A 190 3.27 -4.37 15.33
N PRO A 191 2.92 -5.08 16.40
CA PRO A 191 3.73 -6.22 16.80
C PRO A 191 3.74 -7.22 15.65
N SER A 192 4.90 -7.37 15.07
CA SER A 192 5.13 -8.35 14.03
C SER A 192 5.16 -9.76 14.64
N THR A 193 4.66 -10.75 13.92
CA THR A 193 4.91 -12.16 14.24
C THR A 193 6.38 -12.54 13.97
N ASN A 194 7.17 -11.65 13.38
CA ASN A 194 8.60 -11.83 13.22
C ASN A 194 9.29 -11.74 14.60
N PRO A 195 10.02 -12.78 15.05
CA PRO A 195 10.71 -12.79 16.35
C PRO A 195 11.70 -11.62 16.54
N ALA A 196 12.25 -11.06 15.46
CA ALA A 196 13.15 -9.90 15.54
C ALA A 196 12.43 -8.59 15.88
N TYR A 197 11.12 -8.54 15.67
CA TYR A 197 10.26 -7.38 15.97
C TYR A 197 9.19 -7.75 16.99
N THR A 198 9.28 -8.93 17.61
CA THR A 198 8.31 -9.36 18.62
C THR A 198 8.22 -8.31 19.71
N ASN A 199 7.00 -7.88 19.93
CA ASN A 199 6.61 -7.08 21.08
C ASN A 199 7.08 -5.62 21.09
N ALA A 200 7.55 -5.06 19.99
CA ALA A 200 7.85 -3.63 19.92
C ALA A 200 6.81 -2.91 19.08
N THR A 201 6.11 -2.04 19.71
CA THR A 201 5.19 -1.08 19.09
C THR A 201 5.84 0.29 19.20
N TRP A 202 5.84 1.04 18.12
CA TRP A 202 6.40 2.37 18.07
C TRP A 202 5.29 3.38 17.87
N ILE A 203 5.21 4.37 18.73
CA ILE A 203 4.38 5.54 18.53
C ILE A 203 5.32 6.68 18.14
N HIS A 204 5.24 7.11 16.92
CA HIS A 204 6.03 8.22 16.43
C HIS A 204 5.23 9.50 16.45
N SER A 205 5.84 10.53 16.91
CA SER A 205 5.31 11.86 16.80
C SER A 205 6.36 12.83 16.32
N PRO A 206 6.10 13.55 15.26
CA PRO A 206 6.89 14.69 14.88
C PRO A 206 6.34 15.94 15.55
N GLY A 207 6.78 16.20 16.75
CA GLY A 207 6.77 17.58 17.22
C GLY A 207 7.91 18.34 16.54
N THR A 208 7.67 19.52 16.03
CA THR A 208 8.73 20.45 15.67
C THR A 208 8.80 21.52 16.74
N ALA A 209 9.74 21.41 17.68
CA ALA A 209 10.14 22.54 18.46
C ALA A 209 11.60 22.84 18.15
N THR A 210 11.86 24.02 17.76
CA THR A 210 13.22 24.58 17.69
C THR A 210 13.36 25.56 18.85
N GLY A 211 14.36 25.33 19.72
CA GLY A 211 14.70 26.24 20.79
C GLY A 211 14.01 25.94 22.13
N THR A 212 13.65 26.98 22.86
CA THR A 212 13.12 26.90 24.24
C THR A 212 11.64 26.56 24.36
N THR A 213 10.99 26.21 23.25
CA THR A 213 9.55 25.90 23.21
C THR A 213 9.29 24.44 23.57
N THR A 214 8.20 24.19 24.28
CA THR A 214 7.71 22.84 24.57
C THR A 214 7.03 22.29 23.34
N ALA A 215 7.49 21.14 22.86
CA ALA A 215 6.78 20.40 21.83
C ALA A 215 5.76 19.46 22.49
N VAL A 216 4.57 19.43 21.92
CA VAL A 216 3.48 18.57 22.37
C VAL A 216 3.19 17.51 21.30
N THR A 217 3.06 16.30 21.76
CA THR A 217 2.74 15.12 20.99
C THR A 217 1.54 14.44 21.59
N GLU A 218 0.59 14.06 20.77
CA GLU A 218 -0.62 13.37 21.20
C GLU A 218 -0.91 12.17 20.30
N ALA A 219 -1.39 11.08 20.93
CA ALA A 219 -1.91 9.91 20.27
C ALA A 219 -3.08 9.33 21.05
N ASP A 220 -4.02 8.71 20.37
CA ASP A 220 -5.11 8.00 20.99
C ASP A 220 -4.90 6.48 20.79
N LEU A 221 -4.92 5.74 21.90
CA LEU A 221 -4.86 4.29 21.92
C LEU A 221 -6.26 3.75 22.20
N VAL A 222 -6.80 2.99 21.27
CA VAL A 222 -8.14 2.42 21.38
C VAL A 222 -8.03 0.92 21.62
N LEU A 223 -8.73 0.45 22.66
CA LEU A 223 -8.85 -0.96 22.98
C LEU A 223 -10.20 -1.50 22.50
N GLY A 224 -10.14 -2.59 21.76
CA GLY A 224 -11.32 -3.31 21.32
C GLY A 224 -10.99 -4.76 20.99
N GLU A 225 -11.94 -5.65 21.15
CA GLU A 225 -11.90 -6.94 20.49
C GLU A 225 -12.18 -6.69 19.02
N LEU A 226 -11.25 -7.10 18.11
CA LEU A 226 -11.46 -6.99 16.67
C LEU A 226 -12.21 -5.69 16.32
N ARG A 227 -11.67 -4.56 16.59
CA ARG A 227 -12.32 -3.26 16.39
C ARG A 227 -13.81 -3.39 16.02
N PRO A 228 -14.74 -3.58 16.97
CA PRO A 228 -16.15 -3.61 16.63
C PRO A 228 -16.48 -2.28 15.96
N ARG A 229 -17.14 -2.35 14.80
CA ARG A 229 -17.62 -1.14 14.14
C ARG A 229 -18.33 -0.27 15.18
N GLY A 230 -18.01 1.01 15.19
CA GLY A 230 -18.55 1.96 16.14
C GLY A 230 -17.75 2.18 17.41
N ALA A 231 -17.12 1.18 17.99
CA ALA A 231 -16.26 1.40 19.16
C ALA A 231 -15.06 2.28 18.79
N GLY A 232 -14.49 2.08 17.60
CA GLY A 232 -13.42 2.92 17.08
C GLY A 232 -13.86 4.34 16.83
N ALA A 233 -14.97 4.54 16.13
CA ALA A 233 -15.50 5.87 15.87
C ALA A 233 -15.87 6.59 17.18
N LEU A 234 -16.45 5.88 18.16
CA LEU A 234 -16.75 6.43 19.48
C LEU A 234 -15.47 6.82 20.21
N ALA A 235 -14.47 5.96 20.19
CA ALA A 235 -13.22 6.21 20.90
C ALA A 235 -12.39 7.33 20.24
N SER A 236 -12.39 7.42 18.92
CA SER A 236 -11.65 8.44 18.18
C SER A 236 -12.35 9.80 18.14
N ALA A 237 -13.67 9.84 18.28
CA ALA A 237 -14.42 11.08 18.20
C ALA A 237 -14.11 12.01 19.39
N ARG A 238 -13.45 13.13 19.09
CA ARG A 238 -13.22 14.19 20.09
C ARG A 238 -14.45 15.08 20.29
N ALA A 239 -15.16 15.38 19.22
CA ALA A 239 -16.39 16.16 19.24
C ALA A 239 -17.50 15.49 18.44
N LEU A 240 -17.18 15.10 17.21
CA LEU A 240 -18.06 14.42 16.27
C LEU A 240 -17.23 13.39 15.47
N GLY A 241 -17.75 12.20 15.29
CA GLY A 241 -17.13 11.13 14.48
C GLY A 241 -18.12 10.52 13.51
N VAL A 242 -17.61 9.94 12.43
CA VAL A 242 -18.41 9.15 11.50
C VAL A 242 -17.57 8.00 10.97
N GLU A 243 -18.18 6.84 10.82
CA GLU A 243 -17.59 5.65 10.22
C GLU A 243 -18.57 5.04 9.22
N VAL A 244 -18.05 4.47 8.12
CA VAL A 244 -18.87 3.85 7.07
C VAL A 244 -18.32 2.48 6.69
N TRP A 245 -19.21 1.54 6.37
CA TRP A 245 -18.83 0.18 5.96
C TRP A 245 -19.99 -0.52 5.25
N THR A 246 -19.74 -1.70 4.72
CA THR A 246 -20.79 -2.65 4.29
C THR A 246 -20.58 -4.01 4.97
N ASP A 247 -21.54 -4.91 4.85
CA ASP A 247 -21.40 -6.30 5.32
C ASP A 247 -20.71 -7.20 4.29
N GLN A 248 -20.36 -6.64 3.12
CA GLN A 248 -19.70 -7.42 2.07
C GLN A 248 -18.17 -7.36 2.23
N PRO A 249 -17.47 -8.49 2.18
CA PRO A 249 -16.02 -8.49 2.11
C PRO A 249 -15.52 -7.56 1.00
N PHE A 250 -14.55 -6.71 1.31
CA PHE A 250 -13.97 -5.73 0.38
C PHE A 250 -14.97 -4.72 -0.20
N ASN A 251 -16.16 -4.57 0.40
CA ASN A 251 -17.29 -3.82 -0.17
C ASN A 251 -17.62 -4.24 -1.61
N LEU A 252 -17.40 -5.54 -1.93
CA LEU A 252 -17.49 -6.08 -3.27
C LEU A 252 -18.82 -6.84 -3.47
N TYR A 253 -19.59 -6.41 -4.43
CA TYR A 253 -20.85 -7.00 -4.86
C TYR A 253 -20.68 -7.74 -6.20
N LYS A 254 -21.48 -8.79 -6.41
CA LYS A 254 -21.29 -9.72 -7.54
C LYS A 254 -22.16 -9.43 -8.76
N ALA A 255 -23.21 -8.63 -8.60
CA ALA A 255 -24.18 -8.39 -9.68
C ALA A 255 -24.55 -6.91 -9.81
N ALA A 256 -24.61 -6.43 -11.05
CA ALA A 256 -25.20 -5.15 -11.37
C ALA A 256 -26.71 -5.16 -11.04
N GLY A 257 -27.26 -4.00 -10.71
CA GLY A 257 -28.66 -3.87 -10.29
C GLY A 257 -28.95 -4.33 -8.86
N GLN A 258 -27.98 -4.92 -8.18
CA GLN A 258 -28.10 -5.28 -6.77
C GLN A 258 -28.12 -4.03 -5.90
N THR A 259 -29.01 -4.01 -4.90
CA THR A 259 -29.01 -2.97 -3.88
C THR A 259 -27.81 -3.16 -2.95
N MET A 260 -27.00 -2.14 -2.83
CA MET A 260 -25.85 -2.06 -1.95
C MET A 260 -26.22 -1.21 -0.74
N THR A 261 -25.95 -1.71 0.46
CA THR A 261 -26.24 -0.98 1.70
C THR A 261 -24.95 -0.46 2.30
N LEU A 262 -24.82 0.87 2.32
CA LEU A 262 -23.79 1.58 3.05
C LEU A 262 -24.28 1.81 4.47
N LYS A 263 -23.66 1.20 5.45
CA LYS A 263 -23.90 1.46 6.87
C LYS A 263 -23.04 2.62 7.33
N ALA A 264 -23.58 3.43 8.22
CA ALA A 264 -22.86 4.53 8.84
C ALA A 264 -23.16 4.58 10.34
N GLN A 265 -22.15 4.89 11.12
CA GLN A 265 -22.30 5.23 12.52
C GLN A 265 -21.77 6.63 12.76
N VAL A 266 -22.63 7.48 13.33
CA VAL A 266 -22.29 8.85 13.69
C VAL A 266 -22.19 8.94 15.19
N VAL A 267 -21.09 9.49 15.69
CA VAL A 267 -20.76 9.51 17.10
C VAL A 267 -20.66 10.93 17.61
N ASN A 268 -21.32 11.20 18.73
CA ASN A 268 -21.11 12.41 19.49
C ASN A 268 -20.14 12.12 20.66
N GLY A 269 -18.85 12.42 20.47
CA GLY A 269 -17.84 12.29 21.54
C GLY A 269 -17.82 13.46 22.53
N GLY A 270 -18.67 14.47 22.33
CA GLY A 270 -18.76 15.64 23.21
C GLY A 270 -19.55 15.40 24.48
N ALA A 271 -19.46 16.36 25.41
CA ALA A 271 -20.13 16.29 26.72
C ALA A 271 -21.61 16.74 26.73
N ALA A 272 -22.14 17.21 25.58
CA ALA A 272 -23.53 17.64 25.43
C ALA A 272 -24.18 17.00 24.22
N ALA A 273 -25.52 16.88 24.23
CA ALA A 273 -26.26 16.42 23.07
C ALA A 273 -26.05 17.36 21.86
N LYS A 274 -25.92 16.78 20.67
CA LYS A 274 -25.70 17.50 19.41
C LYS A 274 -26.82 17.24 18.41
N ALA A 275 -27.33 18.28 17.78
CA ALA A 275 -28.18 18.14 16.60
C ALA A 275 -27.26 17.89 15.39
N VAL A 276 -27.21 16.66 14.92
CA VAL A 276 -26.33 16.25 13.83
C VAL A 276 -27.11 16.16 12.54
N THR A 277 -26.55 16.73 11.49
CA THR A 277 -27.00 16.55 10.09
C THR A 277 -25.97 15.73 9.34
N VAL A 278 -26.41 14.67 8.70
CA VAL A 278 -25.59 13.82 7.85
C VAL A 278 -25.95 14.06 6.41
N ASN A 279 -24.99 14.54 5.65
CA ASN A 279 -25.05 14.63 4.20
C ASN A 279 -24.30 13.45 3.60
N TRP A 280 -24.90 12.78 2.62
CA TRP A 280 -24.23 11.66 1.97
C TRP A 280 -24.47 11.66 0.47
N TRP A 281 -23.54 11.05 -0.25
CA TRP A 281 -23.71 10.85 -1.68
C TRP A 281 -22.94 9.60 -2.15
N ALA A 282 -23.38 9.10 -3.31
CA ALA A 282 -22.75 8.04 -4.07
C ALA A 282 -22.63 8.45 -5.53
N ARG A 283 -21.47 8.25 -6.12
CA ARG A 283 -21.18 8.57 -7.53
C ARG A 283 -20.52 7.39 -8.22
N ASP A 284 -20.82 7.23 -9.50
CA ASP A 284 -20.21 6.20 -10.33
C ASP A 284 -18.80 6.58 -10.80
N TYR A 285 -18.19 5.72 -11.61
CA TYR A 285 -16.85 5.92 -12.18
C TYR A 285 -16.73 7.19 -13.02
N ALA A 286 -17.80 7.65 -13.64
CA ALA A 286 -17.84 8.88 -14.42
C ALA A 286 -18.17 10.14 -13.57
N GLY A 287 -18.39 9.97 -12.26
CA GLY A 287 -18.79 11.04 -11.37
C GLY A 287 -20.29 11.33 -11.37
N THR A 288 -21.10 10.55 -12.10
CA THR A 288 -22.54 10.70 -12.11
C THR A 288 -23.12 10.36 -10.76
N ARG A 289 -23.96 11.21 -10.21
CA ARG A 289 -24.61 10.97 -8.92
C ARG A 289 -25.64 9.85 -9.06
N LEU A 290 -25.44 8.75 -8.36
CA LEU A 290 -26.34 7.62 -8.30
C LEU A 290 -27.40 7.76 -7.20
N ALA A 291 -26.96 8.27 -6.04
CA ALA A 291 -27.80 8.46 -4.87
C ALA A 291 -27.22 9.56 -3.97
N GLY A 292 -28.01 9.96 -2.99
CA GLY A 292 -27.56 10.88 -1.95
C GLY A 292 -28.72 11.59 -1.30
N GLY A 293 -28.47 12.15 -0.12
CA GLY A 293 -29.51 12.81 0.65
C GLY A 293 -28.98 13.40 1.94
N THR A 294 -29.90 13.84 2.76
CA THR A 294 -29.60 14.44 4.07
C THR A 294 -30.55 13.81 5.10
N VAL A 295 -30.01 13.41 6.24
CA VAL A 295 -30.78 12.95 7.40
C VAL A 295 -30.29 13.66 8.65
N SER A 296 -31.13 13.82 9.66
CA SER A 296 -30.76 14.53 10.87
C SER A 296 -31.29 13.84 12.12
N LYS A 297 -30.52 13.91 13.22
CA LYS A 297 -30.90 13.37 14.52
C LYS A 297 -30.18 14.12 15.63
N THR A 298 -30.82 14.25 16.77
CA THR A 298 -30.13 14.66 17.99
C THR A 298 -29.46 13.43 18.61
N VAL A 299 -28.14 13.47 18.74
CA VAL A 299 -27.32 12.40 19.30
C VAL A 299 -26.90 12.83 20.72
N ALA A 300 -27.22 12.01 21.71
CA ALA A 300 -26.88 12.32 23.11
C ALA A 300 -25.36 12.33 23.31
N ALA A 301 -24.91 13.00 24.37
CA ALA A 301 -23.50 13.04 24.73
C ALA A 301 -22.92 11.63 24.93
N GLY A 302 -21.74 11.36 24.36
CA GLY A 302 -21.04 10.09 24.49
C GLY A 302 -21.77 8.90 23.85
N THR A 303 -22.70 9.14 22.92
CA THR A 303 -23.45 8.05 22.25
C THR A 303 -23.28 8.06 20.73
N ALA A 304 -23.67 6.96 20.12
CA ALA A 304 -23.66 6.79 18.68
C ALA A 304 -25.09 6.71 18.08
N TRP A 305 -25.16 7.02 16.80
CA TRP A 305 -26.35 6.90 15.97
C TRP A 305 -26.04 6.05 14.75
N ASP A 306 -26.62 4.85 14.69
CA ASP A 306 -26.54 3.98 13.51
C ASP A 306 -27.57 4.41 12.47
N THR A 307 -27.14 4.46 11.23
CA THR A 307 -27.97 4.74 10.06
C THR A 307 -27.46 3.95 8.86
N SER A 308 -28.23 3.93 7.79
CA SER A 308 -27.82 3.26 6.57
C SER A 308 -28.39 3.94 5.34
N PHE A 309 -27.70 3.80 4.23
CA PHE A 309 -28.06 4.35 2.93
C PHE A 309 -28.02 3.25 1.89
N THR A 310 -28.88 3.34 0.88
CA THR A 310 -28.91 2.38 -0.19
C THR A 310 -28.54 3.02 -1.52
N VAL A 311 -27.78 2.29 -2.31
CA VAL A 311 -27.41 2.67 -3.67
C VAL A 311 -27.50 1.46 -4.58
N THR A 312 -27.84 1.68 -5.83
CA THR A 312 -27.85 0.64 -6.86
C THR A 312 -26.97 1.10 -8.01
N SER A 313 -26.00 0.28 -8.38
CA SER A 313 -25.22 0.50 -9.59
C SER A 313 -25.85 -0.28 -10.74
N PRO A 314 -26.23 0.38 -11.84
CA PRO A 314 -26.85 -0.31 -12.98
C PRO A 314 -25.87 -1.18 -13.75
N THR A 315 -24.57 -0.99 -13.55
CA THR A 315 -23.51 -1.67 -14.28
C THR A 315 -22.45 -2.22 -13.33
N GLN A 316 -21.62 -3.12 -13.81
CA GLN A 316 -20.32 -3.40 -13.21
C GLN A 316 -19.56 -2.08 -13.05
N GLY A 317 -18.75 -1.95 -11.98
CA GLY A 317 -17.94 -0.74 -11.79
C GLY A 317 -17.71 -0.39 -10.34
N ILE A 318 -17.28 0.84 -10.14
CA ILE A 318 -16.99 1.45 -8.85
C ILE A 318 -18.07 2.47 -8.48
N VAL A 319 -18.35 2.57 -7.19
CA VAL A 319 -19.21 3.61 -6.62
C VAL A 319 -18.44 4.28 -5.49
N PHE A 320 -18.09 5.52 -5.68
CA PHE A 320 -17.48 6.37 -4.67
C PHE A 320 -18.54 6.89 -3.72
N THR A 321 -18.34 6.74 -2.42
CA THR A 321 -19.27 7.19 -1.38
C THR A 321 -18.62 8.12 -0.40
N GLU A 322 -19.39 9.10 0.08
CA GLU A 322 -18.98 10.03 1.11
C GLU A 322 -20.14 10.28 2.07
N VAL A 323 -19.83 10.31 3.35
CA VAL A 323 -20.76 10.63 4.43
C VAL A 323 -20.12 11.72 5.29
N GLU A 324 -20.74 12.89 5.35
CA GLU A 324 -20.33 14.02 6.16
C GLU A 324 -21.34 14.24 7.28
N ALA A 325 -20.89 14.19 8.51
CA ALA A 325 -21.67 14.56 9.68
C ALA A 325 -21.30 15.98 10.12
N VAL A 326 -22.28 16.82 10.38
CA VAL A 326 -22.10 18.22 10.75
C VAL A 326 -22.98 18.55 11.97
N SER A 327 -22.41 19.27 12.95
CA SER A 327 -23.13 19.82 14.09
C SER A 327 -22.48 21.13 14.57
N GLY A 328 -23.12 22.26 14.25
CA GLY A 328 -22.50 23.56 14.52
C GLY A 328 -21.20 23.75 13.75
N GLY A 329 -20.09 23.95 14.46
CA GLY A 329 -18.74 24.04 13.89
C GLY A 329 -18.04 22.71 13.73
N ASP A 330 -18.58 21.63 14.30
CA ASP A 330 -17.97 20.31 14.25
C ASP A 330 -18.31 19.59 12.95
N LYS A 331 -17.32 18.96 12.33
CA LYS A 331 -17.47 18.14 11.14
C LYS A 331 -16.70 16.86 11.27
N ALA A 332 -17.27 15.78 10.72
CA ALA A 332 -16.60 14.51 10.52
C ALA A 332 -16.92 13.97 9.13
N LEU A 333 -15.95 13.32 8.49
CA LEU A 333 -16.04 12.84 7.13
C LEU A 333 -15.57 11.40 7.07
N ALA A 334 -16.34 10.56 6.40
CA ALA A 334 -15.93 9.21 6.08
C ALA A 334 -16.20 8.90 4.61
N ARG A 335 -15.32 8.14 4.01
CA ARG A 335 -15.36 7.71 2.61
C ARG A 335 -15.11 6.23 2.51
N THR A 336 -15.75 5.58 1.55
CA THR A 336 -15.41 4.23 1.13
C THR A 336 -15.87 4.02 -0.31
N ASN A 337 -15.29 3.02 -0.96
CA ASN A 337 -15.75 2.60 -2.27
C ASN A 337 -16.64 1.35 -2.15
N LEU A 338 -17.73 1.33 -2.91
CA LEU A 338 -18.47 0.11 -3.20
C LEU A 338 -18.09 -0.31 -4.61
N SER A 339 -18.06 -1.58 -4.88
CA SER A 339 -17.74 -2.06 -6.22
C SER A 339 -18.63 -3.22 -6.65
N VAL A 340 -18.91 -3.29 -7.93
CA VAL A 340 -19.60 -4.40 -8.57
C VAL A 340 -18.64 -5.08 -9.53
N LEU A 341 -18.23 -6.30 -9.17
CA LEU A 341 -17.36 -7.13 -9.98
C LEU A 341 -17.91 -8.55 -9.99
N PRO A 342 -18.51 -9.00 -11.10
CA PRO A 342 -19.00 -10.37 -11.25
C PRO A 342 -17.88 -11.39 -11.07
N ASP A 343 -18.23 -12.55 -10.54
CA ASP A 343 -17.29 -13.64 -10.36
C ASP A 343 -16.63 -14.02 -11.70
N PHE A 344 -15.36 -14.22 -11.62
CA PHE A 344 -14.56 -14.71 -12.71
C PHE A 344 -14.10 -16.12 -12.39
N THR A 345 -14.40 -17.07 -13.28
CA THR A 345 -13.86 -18.41 -13.11
C THR A 345 -12.38 -18.37 -13.41
N TYR A 346 -11.56 -18.54 -12.39
CA TYR A 346 -10.11 -18.60 -12.54
C TYR A 346 -9.73 -19.76 -13.48
N ARG A 347 -9.12 -19.40 -14.59
CA ARG A 347 -8.69 -20.33 -15.64
C ARG A 347 -7.18 -20.40 -15.73
N ALA A 348 -6.49 -20.34 -14.61
CA ALA A 348 -5.04 -20.29 -14.56
C ALA A 348 -4.41 -21.29 -15.52
N GLY A 349 -4.05 -20.81 -16.70
CA GLY A 349 -3.19 -21.52 -17.61
C GLY A 349 -1.73 -21.37 -17.20
N ALA A 350 -0.88 -22.28 -17.60
CA ALA A 350 0.56 -22.17 -17.39
C ALA A 350 1.13 -20.85 -17.98
N GLU A 351 0.45 -20.31 -18.98
CA GLU A 351 0.85 -19.09 -19.70
C GLU A 351 0.29 -17.78 -19.11
N SER A 352 -0.48 -17.85 -18.02
CA SER A 352 -1.01 -16.63 -17.40
C SER A 352 0.12 -15.78 -16.83
N MET A 353 0.06 -14.47 -17.11
CA MET A 353 1.09 -13.53 -16.64
C MET A 353 0.68 -12.75 -15.38
N PHE A 354 -0.55 -12.91 -14.91
CA PHE A 354 -1.13 -12.05 -13.87
C PHE A 354 -0.68 -12.46 -12.48
N GLY A 355 -0.01 -11.57 -11.78
CA GLY A 355 0.50 -11.79 -10.43
C GLY A 355 0.36 -10.57 -9.53
N ILE A 356 0.56 -10.79 -8.25
CA ILE A 356 0.60 -9.76 -7.20
C ILE A 356 1.95 -9.87 -6.48
N ALA A 357 2.63 -8.75 -6.35
CA ALA A 357 3.77 -8.61 -5.46
C ALA A 357 3.28 -8.26 -4.06
N ASN A 358 4.04 -8.63 -3.07
CA ASN A 358 3.72 -8.56 -1.66
C ASN A 358 2.46 -9.33 -1.25
N TYR A 359 2.68 -10.21 -0.35
CA TYR A 359 1.75 -11.24 0.08
C TYR A 359 0.54 -10.67 0.84
N PRO A 360 -0.70 -10.84 0.34
CA PRO A 360 -1.90 -10.22 0.92
C PRO A 360 -2.45 -10.99 2.13
N TRP A 361 -1.72 -11.13 3.16
CA TRP A 361 -1.87 -12.20 4.13
C TRP A 361 -2.74 -11.91 5.36
N LEU A 362 -3.01 -10.67 5.69
CA LEU A 362 -3.77 -10.34 6.91
C LEU A 362 -4.90 -9.33 6.66
N LEU A 363 -5.56 -9.42 5.50
CA LEU A 363 -6.71 -8.57 5.27
C LEU A 363 -7.88 -9.04 6.15
N LYS A 364 -8.57 -8.09 6.76
CA LYS A 364 -9.64 -8.31 7.71
C LYS A 364 -10.75 -9.28 7.28
N PRO A 365 -11.17 -9.33 6.00
CA PRO A 365 -12.17 -10.30 5.58
C PRO A 365 -11.76 -11.77 5.74
N GLY A 366 -10.49 -12.01 6.02
CA GLY A 366 -9.96 -13.35 6.29
C GLY A 366 -9.45 -14.08 5.04
N LYS A 367 -8.76 -15.19 5.30
CA LYS A 367 -8.03 -15.99 4.31
C LYS A 367 -8.90 -16.39 3.11
N ASP A 368 -10.10 -16.92 3.37
CA ASP A 368 -10.96 -17.45 2.31
C ASP A 368 -11.50 -16.34 1.40
N ALA A 369 -11.81 -15.18 1.98
CA ALA A 369 -12.25 -14.02 1.22
C ALA A 369 -11.11 -13.48 0.33
N VAL A 370 -9.88 -13.42 0.86
CA VAL A 370 -8.70 -13.01 0.08
C VAL A 370 -8.44 -13.99 -1.06
N LEU A 371 -8.48 -15.29 -0.80
CA LEU A 371 -8.33 -16.32 -1.83
C LEU A 371 -9.42 -16.19 -2.91
N GLY A 372 -10.67 -15.98 -2.51
CA GLY A 372 -11.78 -15.71 -3.43
C GLY A 372 -11.53 -14.47 -4.28
N LEU A 373 -10.98 -13.41 -3.68
CA LEU A 373 -10.62 -12.19 -4.41
C LEU A 373 -9.50 -12.45 -5.43
N LEU A 374 -8.41 -13.12 -5.05
CA LEU A 374 -7.31 -13.45 -5.96
C LEU A 374 -7.81 -14.23 -7.18
N LYS A 375 -8.72 -15.20 -6.96
CA LYS A 375 -9.35 -15.96 -8.04
C LYS A 375 -10.25 -15.10 -8.92
N THR A 376 -11.02 -14.18 -8.34
CA THR A 376 -11.86 -13.22 -9.09
C THR A 376 -11.01 -12.27 -9.93
N LEU A 377 -9.83 -11.92 -9.47
CA LEU A 377 -8.85 -11.10 -10.21
C LEU A 377 -8.11 -11.87 -11.30
N GLY A 378 -8.17 -13.19 -11.32
CA GLY A 378 -7.40 -14.02 -12.25
C GLY A 378 -5.91 -14.10 -11.90
N VAL A 379 -5.57 -13.96 -10.63
CA VAL A 379 -4.18 -14.03 -10.17
C VAL A 379 -3.63 -15.45 -10.32
N LYS A 380 -2.51 -15.58 -11.02
CA LYS A 380 -1.74 -16.80 -11.20
C LYS A 380 -0.50 -16.84 -10.30
N TRP A 381 0.13 -15.70 -10.06
CA TRP A 381 1.43 -15.60 -9.41
C TRP A 381 1.35 -14.75 -8.15
N ILE A 382 2.01 -15.21 -7.10
CA ILE A 382 2.27 -14.39 -5.91
C ILE A 382 3.79 -14.29 -5.73
N ARG A 383 4.32 -13.09 -5.67
CA ARG A 383 5.70 -12.83 -5.27
C ARG A 383 5.78 -12.75 -3.76
N ILE A 384 6.52 -13.65 -3.15
CA ILE A 384 6.64 -13.79 -1.71
C ILE A 384 8.04 -13.38 -1.27
N ALA A 385 8.14 -12.32 -0.47
CA ALA A 385 9.42 -11.85 0.07
C ALA A 385 10.03 -12.79 1.13
N TYR A 386 9.22 -13.66 1.75
CA TYR A 386 9.69 -14.63 2.74
C TYR A 386 8.95 -15.95 2.61
N ALA A 387 9.66 -17.03 2.37
CA ALA A 387 9.09 -18.35 2.52
C ALA A 387 8.63 -18.57 3.97
N GLY A 388 7.36 -18.86 4.18
CA GLY A 388 6.78 -19.07 5.50
C GLY A 388 6.27 -17.79 6.19
N ALA A 389 6.12 -16.67 5.48
CA ALA A 389 5.40 -15.51 6.01
C ALA A 389 3.98 -15.91 6.43
N PRO A 390 3.44 -15.39 7.54
CA PRO A 390 2.08 -15.71 7.97
C PRO A 390 1.07 -15.19 6.93
N GLY A 391 0.05 -15.98 6.61
CA GLY A 391 -0.97 -15.60 5.64
C GLY A 391 -1.65 -16.78 4.99
N ILE A 392 -1.93 -16.71 3.70
CA ILE A 392 -2.38 -17.87 2.93
C ILE A 392 -1.19 -18.82 2.79
N ASP A 393 -1.28 -20.01 3.36
CA ASP A 393 -0.20 -20.97 3.29
C ASP A 393 0.02 -21.47 1.85
N ILE A 394 1.26 -21.87 1.56
CA ILE A 394 1.68 -22.28 0.22
C ILE A 394 0.84 -23.46 -0.27
N ALA A 395 0.54 -24.43 0.58
CA ALA A 395 -0.29 -25.57 0.21
C ALA A 395 -1.69 -25.14 -0.24
N THR A 396 -2.25 -24.09 0.37
CA THR A 396 -3.53 -23.50 -0.07
C THR A 396 -3.38 -22.80 -1.43
N LEU A 397 -2.31 -22.11 -1.70
CA LEU A 397 -2.03 -21.50 -3.01
C LEU A 397 -1.92 -22.57 -4.08
N ASP A 398 -1.10 -23.59 -3.86
CA ASP A 398 -0.88 -24.72 -4.78
C ASP A 398 -2.19 -25.47 -5.08
N ALA A 399 -3.00 -25.76 -4.05
CA ALA A 399 -4.31 -26.39 -4.21
C ALA A 399 -5.30 -25.57 -5.05
N ASN A 400 -5.05 -24.27 -5.21
CA ASN A 400 -5.85 -23.37 -6.04
C ASN A 400 -5.14 -22.96 -7.34
N SER A 401 -4.05 -23.63 -7.71
CA SER A 401 -3.26 -23.36 -8.91
C SER A 401 -2.69 -21.92 -8.97
N ILE A 402 -2.48 -21.31 -7.81
CA ILE A 402 -1.80 -20.04 -7.66
C ILE A 402 -0.34 -20.36 -7.35
N GLU A 403 0.53 -20.07 -8.28
CA GLU A 403 1.96 -20.32 -8.15
C GLU A 403 2.66 -19.16 -7.44
N HIS A 404 3.85 -19.38 -6.97
CA HIS A 404 4.61 -18.38 -6.27
C HIS A 404 6.07 -18.35 -6.73
N ASN A 405 6.63 -17.16 -6.71
CA ASN A 405 8.06 -16.90 -6.76
C ASN A 405 8.54 -16.35 -5.42
N VAL A 406 9.68 -16.82 -4.98
CA VAL A 406 10.27 -16.42 -3.71
C VAL A 406 11.36 -15.40 -3.98
N GLU A 407 11.23 -14.21 -3.40
CA GLU A 407 12.28 -13.21 -3.31
C GLU A 407 12.97 -13.36 -1.96
N LEU A 408 14.27 -13.48 -1.95
CA LEU A 408 15.08 -13.62 -0.74
C LEU A 408 16.24 -12.64 -0.75
N SER A 409 16.07 -11.60 0.04
CA SER A 409 17.03 -10.51 0.23
C SER A 409 18.10 -10.84 1.29
N GLY A 410 19.02 -9.91 1.48
CA GLY A 410 19.94 -9.95 2.60
C GLY A 410 21.23 -10.71 2.33
N ILE A 411 21.70 -10.76 1.07
CA ILE A 411 23.02 -11.30 0.73
C ILE A 411 24.08 -10.61 1.61
N PRO A 412 24.90 -11.34 2.38
CA PRO A 412 25.95 -10.75 3.23
C PRO A 412 27.18 -10.38 2.39
N VAL A 413 27.01 -9.38 1.54
CA VAL A 413 28.05 -8.92 0.62
C VAL A 413 29.28 -8.42 1.35
N GLY A 414 30.46 -8.88 0.91
CA GLY A 414 31.72 -8.58 1.56
C GLY A 414 31.88 -9.27 2.93
N GLY A 415 30.95 -10.16 3.29
CA GLY A 415 31.07 -11.02 4.45
C GLY A 415 32.12 -12.12 4.27
N SER A 416 32.35 -12.92 5.32
CA SER A 416 33.21 -14.10 5.19
C SER A 416 32.56 -15.16 4.28
N ALA A 417 33.37 -16.04 3.70
CA ALA A 417 32.88 -17.14 2.87
C ALA A 417 31.86 -17.99 3.61
N GLU A 418 32.06 -18.20 4.92
CA GLU A 418 31.16 -18.96 5.78
C GLU A 418 29.81 -18.27 5.96
N ALA A 419 29.79 -16.94 6.12
CA ALA A 419 28.55 -16.16 6.25
C ALA A 419 27.74 -16.19 4.95
N ILE A 420 28.40 -16.05 3.80
CA ILE A 420 27.80 -16.14 2.48
C ILE A 420 27.23 -17.54 2.25
N ALA A 421 28.00 -18.60 2.55
CA ALA A 421 27.54 -19.96 2.42
C ALA A 421 26.32 -20.25 3.30
N ALA A 422 26.37 -19.86 4.58
CA ALA A 422 25.26 -20.05 5.52
C ALA A 422 23.97 -19.32 5.09
N TRP A 423 24.11 -18.12 4.54
CA TRP A 423 22.99 -17.37 3.96
C TRP A 423 22.37 -18.16 2.79
N ALA A 424 23.20 -18.63 1.86
CA ALA A 424 22.74 -19.34 0.68
C ALA A 424 22.10 -20.68 1.06
N ASP A 425 22.71 -21.46 1.97
CA ASP A 425 22.15 -22.74 2.46
C ASP A 425 20.78 -22.52 3.10
N THR A 426 20.65 -21.52 3.95
CA THR A 426 19.39 -21.18 4.62
C THR A 426 18.29 -20.80 3.64
N ASN A 427 18.61 -19.94 2.69
CA ASN A 427 17.59 -19.38 1.78
C ASN A 427 17.20 -20.37 0.68
N VAL A 428 18.15 -21.14 0.17
CA VAL A 428 17.83 -22.23 -0.77
C VAL A 428 16.97 -23.30 -0.10
N ALA A 429 17.28 -23.69 1.15
CA ALA A 429 16.45 -24.63 1.89
C ALA A 429 15.01 -24.12 2.08
N LYS A 430 14.82 -22.82 2.37
CA LYS A 430 13.49 -22.19 2.46
C LYS A 430 12.75 -22.24 1.14
N ALA A 431 13.42 -21.89 0.03
CA ALA A 431 12.80 -21.87 -1.29
C ALA A 431 12.39 -23.28 -1.73
N LEU A 432 13.24 -24.28 -1.48
CA LEU A 432 12.93 -25.69 -1.76
C LEU A 432 11.75 -26.18 -0.91
N ALA A 433 11.72 -25.85 0.37
CA ALA A 433 10.61 -26.20 1.25
C ALA A 433 9.30 -25.51 0.83
N ALA A 434 9.38 -24.32 0.26
CA ALA A 434 8.24 -23.60 -0.29
C ALA A 434 7.76 -24.13 -1.64
N ASN A 435 8.48 -25.06 -2.30
CA ASN A 435 8.18 -25.54 -3.63
C ASN A 435 7.96 -24.41 -4.66
N ALA A 436 8.76 -23.33 -4.57
CA ALA A 436 8.62 -22.19 -5.44
C ALA A 436 8.92 -22.52 -6.90
N SER A 437 8.20 -21.92 -7.85
CA SER A 437 8.46 -22.09 -9.29
C SER A 437 9.70 -21.31 -9.72
N TYR A 438 9.96 -20.17 -9.07
CA TYR A 438 11.10 -19.29 -9.32
C TYR A 438 11.74 -18.81 -8.02
N PHE A 439 13.05 -18.63 -8.07
CA PHE A 439 13.82 -17.98 -7.03
C PHE A 439 14.39 -16.66 -7.56
N GLU A 440 13.87 -15.56 -7.08
CA GLU A 440 14.40 -14.23 -7.33
C GLU A 440 15.47 -13.92 -6.30
N VAL A 441 16.72 -13.82 -6.75
CA VAL A 441 17.88 -13.71 -5.87
C VAL A 441 18.10 -12.26 -5.48
N SER A 442 17.49 -11.84 -4.38
CA SER A 442 17.48 -10.48 -3.84
C SER A 442 16.56 -9.49 -4.59
N ASN A 443 16.55 -8.23 -4.18
CA ASN A 443 15.71 -7.17 -4.72
C ASN A 443 16.52 -5.90 -4.98
N GLU A 444 16.35 -5.28 -6.13
CA GLU A 444 16.85 -3.95 -6.53
C GLU A 444 18.33 -3.68 -6.17
N VAL A 445 19.19 -4.67 -6.31
CA VAL A 445 20.61 -4.60 -5.89
C VAL A 445 21.43 -3.52 -6.61
N ASN A 446 20.92 -3.00 -7.71
CA ASN A 446 21.50 -1.91 -8.48
C ASN A 446 21.24 -0.53 -7.86
N GLN A 447 20.34 -0.41 -6.88
CA GLN A 447 19.96 0.87 -6.31
C GLN A 447 20.81 1.25 -5.08
N PRO A 448 21.15 2.53 -4.89
CA PRO A 448 21.97 2.98 -3.77
C PRO A 448 21.42 2.64 -2.39
N TRP A 449 20.09 2.63 -2.24
CA TRP A 449 19.41 2.29 -0.98
C TRP A 449 19.53 0.80 -0.63
N MET A 450 19.81 -0.06 -1.60
CA MET A 450 20.08 -1.49 -1.40
C MET A 450 21.59 -1.79 -1.34
N SER A 451 22.39 -0.80 -1.00
CA SER A 451 23.85 -0.85 -0.87
C SER A 451 24.63 -0.71 -2.18
N GLY A 452 23.99 -0.32 -3.30
CA GLY A 452 24.65 0.04 -4.57
C GLY A 452 25.70 -0.96 -5.03
N ARG A 453 25.36 -2.25 -5.08
CA ARG A 453 26.35 -3.32 -5.24
C ARG A 453 26.81 -3.45 -6.68
N GLY A 454 28.09 -3.61 -6.84
CA GLY A 454 28.65 -4.01 -8.12
C GLY A 454 28.04 -5.34 -8.59
N ALA A 455 27.76 -5.44 -9.86
CA ALA A 455 27.19 -6.64 -10.44
C ALA A 455 28.06 -7.89 -10.25
N ASP A 456 29.38 -7.72 -10.27
CA ASP A 456 30.38 -8.77 -10.01
C ASP A 456 30.27 -9.35 -8.59
N VAL A 457 30.08 -8.48 -7.61
CA VAL A 457 29.92 -8.88 -6.21
C VAL A 457 28.59 -9.60 -6.02
N TYR A 458 27.51 -9.10 -6.59
CA TYR A 458 26.21 -9.75 -6.60
C TYR A 458 26.25 -11.15 -7.22
N VAL A 459 26.91 -11.29 -8.36
CA VAL A 459 27.07 -12.59 -9.04
C VAL A 459 27.86 -13.56 -8.18
N ARG A 460 28.99 -13.12 -7.61
CA ARG A 460 29.89 -13.98 -6.82
C ARG A 460 29.25 -14.42 -5.51
N ASP A 461 28.73 -13.45 -4.73
CA ASP A 461 28.32 -13.68 -3.33
C ASP A 461 26.85 -14.08 -3.20
N GLY A 462 26.03 -13.80 -4.19
CA GLY A 462 24.61 -14.11 -4.19
C GLY A 462 24.20 -15.15 -5.23
N LEU A 463 24.15 -14.74 -6.49
CA LEU A 463 23.53 -15.52 -7.56
C LEU A 463 24.17 -16.89 -7.77
N ARG A 464 25.51 -16.94 -7.91
CA ARG A 464 26.25 -18.20 -8.09
C ARG A 464 26.05 -19.15 -6.90
N GLN A 465 26.09 -18.62 -5.69
CA GLN A 465 25.90 -19.42 -4.49
C GLN A 465 24.53 -20.11 -4.45
N VAL A 466 23.48 -19.43 -4.92
CA VAL A 466 22.12 -19.98 -5.02
C VAL A 466 22.05 -21.00 -6.16
N THR A 467 22.54 -20.65 -7.34
CA THR A 467 22.46 -21.50 -8.54
C THR A 467 23.19 -22.82 -8.35
N ASP A 468 24.41 -22.79 -7.76
CA ASP A 468 25.21 -24.00 -7.51
C ASP A 468 24.46 -24.96 -6.56
N ARG A 469 23.79 -24.44 -5.52
CA ARG A 469 23.00 -25.23 -4.57
C ARG A 469 21.73 -25.82 -5.15
N LEU A 470 21.01 -25.03 -5.95
CA LEU A 470 19.82 -25.54 -6.65
C LEU A 470 20.19 -26.65 -7.63
N THR A 471 21.31 -26.49 -8.36
CA THR A 471 21.86 -27.50 -9.24
C THR A 471 22.27 -28.75 -8.48
N ALA A 472 22.98 -28.60 -7.37
CA ALA A 472 23.38 -29.72 -6.51
C ALA A 472 22.17 -30.47 -5.92
N ALA A 473 21.07 -29.76 -5.64
CA ALA A 473 19.81 -30.34 -5.17
C ALA A 473 18.98 -31.00 -6.29
N GLY A 474 19.38 -30.83 -7.56
CA GLY A 474 18.60 -31.31 -8.71
C GLY A 474 17.23 -30.60 -8.84
N SER A 475 17.13 -29.38 -8.37
CA SER A 475 15.87 -28.61 -8.32
C SER A 475 15.47 -28.13 -9.72
N PRO A 476 14.19 -28.26 -10.12
CA PRO A 476 13.67 -27.67 -11.34
C PRO A 476 13.34 -26.18 -11.22
N MET A 477 13.55 -25.58 -10.04
CA MET A 477 13.26 -24.17 -9.76
C MET A 477 14.08 -23.26 -10.69
N LYS A 478 13.41 -22.36 -11.36
CA LYS A 478 14.05 -21.36 -12.22
C LYS A 478 14.64 -20.22 -11.40
N VAL A 479 15.76 -19.69 -11.86
CA VAL A 479 16.46 -18.59 -11.19
C VAL A 479 16.21 -17.28 -11.92
N MET A 480 15.83 -16.26 -11.19
CA MET A 480 15.77 -14.86 -11.65
C MET A 480 16.89 -14.04 -11.01
N ASN A 481 17.39 -13.03 -11.72
CA ASN A 481 18.16 -11.99 -11.06
C ASN A 481 17.30 -11.23 -10.03
N ALA A 482 17.92 -10.46 -9.17
CA ALA A 482 17.22 -9.47 -8.36
C ALA A 482 16.45 -8.53 -9.28
N GLY A 483 15.15 -8.38 -9.09
CA GLY A 483 14.36 -7.43 -9.86
C GLY A 483 15.03 -6.06 -9.79
N LEU A 484 15.56 -5.57 -10.92
CA LEU A 484 16.30 -4.31 -10.93
C LEU A 484 15.36 -3.12 -10.76
N GLY A 485 15.71 -2.16 -9.95
CA GLY A 485 15.01 -0.89 -9.87
C GLY A 485 15.21 -0.09 -11.15
N GLY A 486 14.19 -0.03 -12.02
CA GLY A 486 14.28 0.48 -13.39
C GLY A 486 15.05 -0.44 -14.34
N MET A 487 15.08 -0.06 -15.61
CA MET A 487 15.90 -0.77 -16.60
C MET A 487 17.33 -0.24 -16.61
N ASP A 488 18.13 -0.69 -15.65
CA ASP A 488 19.55 -0.33 -15.54
C ASP A 488 20.39 -1.17 -16.50
N TYR A 489 20.47 -0.72 -17.74
CA TYR A 489 21.19 -1.44 -18.78
C TYR A 489 22.72 -1.40 -18.59
N ILE A 490 23.26 -0.39 -17.91
CA ILE A 490 24.70 -0.30 -17.60
C ILE A 490 25.05 -1.35 -16.53
N TRP A 491 24.25 -1.46 -15.48
CA TRP A 491 24.43 -2.52 -14.49
C TRP A 491 24.27 -3.90 -15.11
N THR A 492 23.32 -4.06 -16.03
CA THR A 492 23.06 -5.34 -16.73
C THR A 492 24.24 -5.72 -17.63
N GLU A 493 24.90 -4.76 -18.28
CA GLU A 493 26.13 -5.00 -19.03
C GLU A 493 27.27 -5.53 -18.13
N ASN A 494 27.46 -4.92 -16.96
CA ASN A 494 28.40 -5.41 -15.97
C ASN A 494 28.00 -6.78 -15.40
N PHE A 495 26.71 -7.03 -15.23
CA PHE A 495 26.16 -8.33 -14.82
C PHE A 495 26.48 -9.43 -15.81
N HIS A 496 26.29 -9.16 -17.11
CA HIS A 496 26.70 -10.07 -18.19
C HIS A 496 28.21 -10.31 -18.17
N ALA A 497 29.03 -9.26 -18.10
CA ALA A 497 30.47 -9.36 -18.06
C ALA A 497 30.99 -10.19 -16.85
N ALA A 498 30.28 -10.16 -15.73
CA ALA A 498 30.57 -10.98 -14.55
C ALA A 498 30.10 -12.44 -14.67
N GLY A 499 29.50 -12.84 -15.82
CA GLY A 499 28.98 -14.18 -16.06
C GLY A 499 27.64 -14.47 -15.35
N GLY A 500 26.93 -13.44 -14.91
CA GLY A 500 25.63 -13.59 -14.25
C GLY A 500 24.51 -13.96 -15.21
N TRP A 501 24.62 -13.54 -16.46
CA TRP A 501 23.61 -13.83 -17.48
C TRP A 501 23.37 -15.32 -17.70
N ASP A 502 24.44 -16.12 -17.67
CA ASP A 502 24.37 -17.57 -17.87
C ASP A 502 23.77 -18.33 -16.66
N LEU A 503 23.68 -17.67 -15.50
CA LEU A 503 23.17 -18.25 -14.26
C LEU A 503 21.67 -18.09 -14.07
N ILE A 504 20.98 -17.30 -14.89
CA ILE A 504 19.55 -17.04 -14.76
C ILE A 504 18.74 -17.73 -15.87
N ASP A 505 17.49 -18.06 -15.58
CA ASP A 505 16.47 -18.51 -16.52
C ASP A 505 15.56 -17.38 -16.94
N ALA A 506 15.40 -16.37 -16.07
CA ALA A 506 14.54 -15.23 -16.32
C ALA A 506 15.24 -13.92 -15.92
N PHE A 507 15.01 -12.88 -16.73
CA PHE A 507 15.47 -11.53 -16.48
C PHE A 507 14.33 -10.71 -15.87
N ALA A 508 14.54 -10.16 -14.69
CA ALA A 508 13.55 -9.43 -13.94
C ALA A 508 13.95 -7.97 -13.68
N PHE A 509 13.00 -7.05 -13.78
CA PHE A 509 13.16 -5.66 -13.39
C PHE A 509 11.82 -4.99 -13.04
N HIS A 510 11.87 -3.80 -12.41
CA HIS A 510 10.74 -3.02 -11.95
C HIS A 510 10.60 -1.76 -12.82
N PRO A 511 9.76 -1.75 -13.84
CA PRO A 511 9.58 -0.59 -14.70
C PRO A 511 8.69 0.46 -14.02
N GLY A 512 9.29 1.41 -13.36
CA GLY A 512 8.56 2.61 -12.98
C GLY A 512 8.16 3.38 -14.24
N ARG A 513 7.03 4.09 -14.21
CA ARG A 513 6.65 4.93 -15.35
C ARG A 513 6.57 6.43 -15.00
N GLY A 514 6.81 6.80 -13.74
CA GLY A 514 6.76 8.18 -13.31
C GLY A 514 5.39 8.83 -13.62
N ASN A 515 5.40 10.07 -14.09
CA ASN A 515 4.18 10.79 -14.46
C ASN A 515 3.80 10.66 -15.95
N PHE A 516 4.20 9.56 -16.58
CA PHE A 516 3.86 9.27 -17.97
C PHE A 516 2.83 8.15 -18.08
N THR A 517 2.09 8.12 -19.19
CA THR A 517 1.28 6.96 -19.54
C THR A 517 2.16 5.76 -19.84
N ALA A 518 1.62 4.55 -19.68
CA ALA A 518 2.39 3.32 -19.83
C ALA A 518 2.98 3.12 -21.24
N ASP A 519 2.39 3.72 -22.27
CA ASP A 519 2.86 3.65 -23.66
C ASP A 519 3.87 4.73 -24.06
N TYR A 520 4.35 5.54 -23.10
CA TYR A 520 5.44 6.46 -23.34
C TYR A 520 6.75 5.70 -23.54
N ALA A 521 7.43 5.97 -24.62
CA ALA A 521 8.65 5.27 -25.02
C ALA A 521 9.59 6.17 -25.82
N PRO A 522 10.24 7.16 -25.20
CA PRO A 522 11.26 7.95 -25.86
C PRO A 522 12.51 7.09 -26.12
N PRO A 523 13.32 7.43 -27.11
CA PRO A 523 14.59 6.76 -27.31
C PRO A 523 15.53 6.99 -26.10
N PRO A 524 16.44 6.04 -25.79
CA PRO A 524 17.30 6.11 -24.61
C PRO A 524 18.14 7.38 -24.49
N GLU A 525 18.55 7.97 -25.58
CA GLU A 525 19.30 9.23 -25.61
C GLU A 525 18.51 10.45 -25.11
N GLU A 526 17.18 10.34 -25.07
CA GLU A 526 16.29 11.37 -24.55
C GLU A 526 15.91 11.14 -23.08
N TRP A 527 16.45 10.09 -22.45
CA TRP A 527 16.11 9.77 -21.07
C TRP A 527 16.67 10.81 -20.11
N THR A 528 15.80 11.55 -19.45
CA THR A 528 16.16 12.70 -18.60
C THR A 528 16.06 12.40 -17.11
N GLN A 529 15.54 11.26 -16.73
CA GLN A 529 15.30 10.88 -15.34
C GLN A 529 16.01 9.58 -15.00
N GLY A 530 16.40 9.45 -13.74
CA GLY A 530 17.08 8.29 -13.21
C GLY A 530 18.58 8.47 -13.12
N SER A 531 19.24 7.51 -12.47
CA SER A 531 20.69 7.34 -12.50
C SER A 531 21.12 6.81 -13.87
N ALA A 532 22.40 6.94 -14.21
CA ALA A 532 22.92 6.44 -15.47
C ALA A 532 22.55 4.96 -15.67
N GLY A 533 21.83 4.65 -16.75
CA GLY A 533 21.33 3.32 -17.09
C GLY A 533 20.00 2.93 -16.46
N SER A 534 19.44 3.73 -15.57
CA SER A 534 18.14 3.47 -14.97
C SER A 534 17.09 4.43 -15.51
N TYR A 535 15.90 3.93 -15.83
CA TYR A 535 14.90 4.72 -16.52
C TYR A 535 13.45 4.46 -16.10
N TRP A 536 12.70 5.56 -15.95
CA TRP A 536 11.33 5.57 -15.46
C TRP A 536 10.30 5.80 -16.58
N ASN A 537 10.23 4.89 -17.54
CA ASN A 537 9.11 4.74 -18.45
C ASN A 537 8.87 3.27 -18.74
N PHE A 538 7.60 2.92 -18.87
CA PHE A 538 7.23 1.52 -18.94
C PHE A 538 7.61 0.87 -20.27
N LEU A 539 7.06 1.38 -21.38
CA LEU A 539 7.24 0.74 -22.69
C LEU A 539 8.67 0.86 -23.20
N GLY A 540 9.32 2.00 -23.00
CA GLY A 540 10.73 2.16 -23.38
C GLY A 540 11.65 1.22 -22.62
N ALA A 541 11.42 1.05 -21.32
CA ALA A 541 12.17 0.11 -20.48
C ALA A 541 11.98 -1.35 -20.94
N LEU A 542 10.74 -1.77 -21.25
CA LEU A 542 10.49 -3.10 -21.82
C LEU A 542 11.25 -3.34 -23.13
N ARG A 543 11.21 -2.39 -24.05
CA ARG A 543 11.92 -2.50 -25.33
C ARG A 543 13.43 -2.53 -25.16
N LYS A 544 13.95 -1.76 -24.20
CA LYS A 544 15.38 -1.80 -23.86
C LYS A 544 15.78 -3.15 -23.27
N ALA A 545 14.96 -3.70 -22.37
CA ALA A 545 15.19 -5.04 -21.81
C ALA A 545 15.24 -6.11 -22.92
N LYS A 546 14.29 -6.10 -23.84
CA LYS A 546 14.28 -7.02 -24.99
C LYS A 546 15.50 -6.84 -25.90
N GLN A 547 15.94 -5.61 -26.12
CA GLN A 547 17.17 -5.35 -26.89
C GLN A 547 18.39 -5.97 -26.22
N VAL A 548 18.52 -5.80 -24.90
CA VAL A 548 19.61 -6.38 -24.09
C VAL A 548 19.54 -7.91 -24.11
N MET A 549 18.35 -8.47 -23.94
CA MET A 549 18.14 -9.93 -24.01
C MET A 549 18.53 -10.49 -25.38
N ALA A 550 18.18 -9.81 -26.45
CA ALA A 550 18.58 -10.20 -27.82
C ALA A 550 20.09 -10.10 -28.01
N GLN A 551 20.73 -9.11 -27.42
CA GLN A 551 22.19 -8.90 -27.52
C GLN A 551 22.98 -10.02 -26.84
N TYR A 552 22.53 -10.42 -25.60
CA TYR A 552 23.25 -11.43 -24.80
C TYR A 552 22.81 -12.86 -25.12
N GLY A 553 21.69 -13.01 -25.82
CA GLY A 553 21.18 -14.32 -26.25
C GLY A 553 20.60 -15.15 -25.12
N GLY A 554 20.31 -16.41 -25.46
CA GLY A 554 19.61 -17.33 -24.58
C GLY A 554 18.09 -17.10 -24.56
N ASN A 555 17.35 -18.15 -24.31
CA ASN A 555 15.88 -18.10 -24.19
C ASN A 555 15.48 -17.70 -22.76
N LYS A 556 15.83 -16.47 -22.35
CA LYS A 556 15.45 -15.97 -21.04
C LYS A 556 14.00 -15.49 -21.09
N GLU A 557 13.28 -15.74 -20.01
CA GLU A 557 11.95 -15.16 -19.81
C GLU A 557 12.08 -13.71 -19.32
N LEU A 558 11.15 -12.85 -19.70
CA LEU A 558 11.09 -11.47 -19.22
C LEU A 558 10.04 -11.36 -18.14
N TRP A 559 10.42 -10.91 -16.95
CA TRP A 559 9.55 -10.74 -15.81
C TRP A 559 9.55 -9.30 -15.29
N LEU A 560 8.37 -8.85 -14.89
CA LEU A 560 8.19 -7.64 -14.09
C LEU A 560 7.81 -8.07 -12.69
N THR A 561 8.79 -8.20 -11.82
CA THR A 561 8.56 -8.68 -10.45
C THR A 561 7.96 -7.60 -9.55
N GLU A 562 7.94 -6.36 -10.01
CA GLU A 562 7.05 -5.29 -9.57
C GLU A 562 6.61 -4.45 -10.77
N ALA A 563 5.32 -4.10 -10.80
CA ALA A 563 4.75 -3.06 -11.65
C ALA A 563 3.68 -2.34 -10.84
N TYR A 564 3.53 -1.04 -11.00
CA TYR A 564 2.72 -0.25 -10.10
C TYR A 564 2.13 1.02 -10.70
N ALA A 565 1.09 1.54 -10.02
CA ALA A 565 0.52 2.86 -10.24
C ALA A 565 0.13 3.43 -8.86
N SER A 566 0.72 4.57 -8.49
CA SER A 566 0.38 5.23 -7.23
C SER A 566 -0.85 6.12 -7.40
N THR A 567 -1.81 6.01 -6.49
CA THR A 567 -2.99 6.89 -6.46
C THR A 567 -2.77 8.16 -5.66
N LYS A 568 -1.53 8.44 -5.26
CA LYS A 568 -1.14 9.68 -4.60
C LYS A 568 -0.41 10.57 -5.60
N PRO A 569 -1.03 11.67 -6.04
CA PRO A 569 -0.34 12.62 -6.92
C PRO A 569 0.86 13.26 -6.21
N ASN A 570 2.00 13.22 -6.86
CA ASN A 570 3.19 13.97 -6.49
C ASN A 570 4.04 14.26 -7.73
N ALA A 571 5.23 14.84 -7.58
CA ALA A 571 6.09 15.22 -8.69
C ALA A 571 6.59 14.04 -9.55
N TRP A 572 6.52 12.82 -9.05
CA TRP A 572 7.13 11.65 -9.70
C TRP A 572 6.14 10.58 -10.12
N TRP A 573 5.03 10.42 -9.36
CA TRP A 573 4.06 9.35 -9.51
C TRP A 573 2.67 9.98 -9.41
N THR A 574 2.06 10.26 -10.53
CA THR A 574 0.96 11.20 -10.60
C THR A 574 -0.34 10.59 -11.07
N ASP A 575 -0.62 9.36 -10.66
CA ASP A 575 -1.90 8.78 -10.99
C ASP A 575 -3.00 9.27 -10.04
N THR A 576 -4.06 9.77 -10.62
CA THR A 576 -5.35 9.81 -9.94
C THR A 576 -5.96 8.41 -9.89
N TYR A 577 -7.08 8.23 -9.19
CA TYR A 577 -7.76 6.93 -9.18
C TYR A 577 -8.16 6.47 -10.58
N ARG A 578 -8.60 7.40 -11.43
CA ARG A 578 -8.97 7.11 -12.81
C ARG A 578 -7.74 6.85 -13.68
N ASP A 579 -6.71 7.67 -13.58
CA ASP A 579 -5.46 7.48 -14.30
C ASP A 579 -4.82 6.12 -13.97
N ALA A 580 -4.82 5.74 -12.69
CA ALA A 580 -4.31 4.45 -12.24
C ALA A 580 -5.05 3.28 -12.90
N ALA A 581 -6.39 3.34 -12.99
CA ALA A 581 -7.17 2.30 -13.65
C ALA A 581 -6.88 2.19 -15.14
N GLU A 582 -6.85 3.33 -15.83
CA GLU A 582 -6.57 3.38 -17.27
C GLU A 582 -5.16 2.84 -17.59
N ASN A 583 -4.17 3.26 -16.80
CA ASN A 583 -2.81 2.78 -16.95
C ASN A 583 -2.61 1.34 -16.47
N THR A 584 -3.41 0.82 -15.54
CA THR A 584 -3.36 -0.61 -15.19
C THR A 584 -3.73 -1.50 -16.38
N LEU A 585 -4.85 -1.21 -17.06
CA LEU A 585 -5.21 -1.94 -18.27
C LEU A 585 -4.13 -1.81 -19.36
N LEU A 586 -3.64 -0.59 -19.59
CA LEU A 586 -2.66 -0.33 -20.63
C LEU A 586 -1.31 -1.00 -20.35
N THR A 587 -0.83 -0.93 -19.10
CA THR A 587 0.40 -1.59 -18.65
C THR A 587 0.35 -3.10 -18.92
N LEU A 588 -0.73 -3.75 -18.54
CA LEU A 588 -0.90 -5.19 -18.71
C LEU A 588 -1.07 -5.57 -20.19
N ALA A 589 -1.77 -4.74 -20.98
CA ALA A 589 -1.89 -4.97 -22.42
C ALA A 589 -0.54 -4.84 -23.14
N LEU A 590 0.25 -3.84 -22.80
CA LEU A 590 1.59 -3.63 -23.35
C LEU A 590 2.56 -4.74 -22.91
N ALA A 591 2.53 -5.13 -21.65
CA ALA A 591 3.32 -6.25 -21.16
C ALA A 591 3.02 -7.55 -21.94
N LYS A 592 1.73 -7.86 -22.17
CA LYS A 592 1.31 -9.00 -22.99
C LYS A 592 1.80 -8.89 -24.42
N ALA A 593 1.68 -7.69 -25.03
CA ALA A 593 2.13 -7.43 -26.40
C ALA A 593 3.65 -7.54 -26.56
N GLU A 594 4.41 -7.15 -25.54
CA GLU A 594 5.87 -7.24 -25.55
C GLU A 594 6.40 -8.62 -25.11
N GLY A 595 5.53 -9.58 -24.80
CA GLY A 595 5.90 -10.96 -24.50
C GLY A 595 6.43 -11.16 -23.08
N VAL A 596 6.01 -10.33 -22.13
CA VAL A 596 6.33 -10.50 -20.71
C VAL A 596 5.70 -11.78 -20.18
N ARG A 597 6.49 -12.61 -19.52
CA ARG A 597 6.06 -13.91 -18.97
C ARG A 597 5.23 -13.76 -17.69
N GLY A 598 5.57 -12.83 -16.84
CA GLY A 598 4.87 -12.57 -15.59
C GLY A 598 4.98 -11.12 -15.16
N VAL A 599 3.89 -10.62 -14.59
CA VAL A 599 3.79 -9.28 -14.02
C VAL A 599 3.24 -9.41 -12.61
N ASN A 600 4.04 -9.12 -11.61
CA ASN A 600 3.58 -9.03 -10.23
C ASN A 600 3.23 -7.58 -9.93
N TRP A 601 1.94 -7.30 -9.77
CA TRP A 601 1.48 -5.95 -9.46
C TRP A 601 1.78 -5.60 -8.00
N TYR A 602 2.48 -4.52 -7.78
CA TYR A 602 2.80 -4.00 -6.46
C TYR A 602 1.80 -2.90 -6.10
N GLN A 603 0.78 -3.14 -5.26
CA GLN A 603 0.46 -4.35 -4.52
C GLN A 603 -1.07 -4.53 -4.42
N LEU A 604 -1.55 -5.54 -3.65
CA LEU A 604 -2.98 -5.78 -3.55
C LEU A 604 -3.73 -4.67 -2.81
N HIS A 605 -3.19 -4.17 -1.71
CA HIS A 605 -3.79 -3.06 -0.96
C HIS A 605 -2.74 -2.03 -0.56
N ASP A 606 -3.19 -0.81 -0.29
CA ASP A 606 -2.33 0.25 0.20
C ASP A 606 -1.58 -0.21 1.45
N SER A 607 -0.28 -0.02 1.43
CA SER A 607 0.57 -0.41 2.54
C SER A 607 0.14 0.28 3.81
N THR A 608 0.23 -0.48 4.87
CA THR A 608 0.25 0.09 6.18
C THR A 608 1.61 0.61 6.53
N ILE A 609 1.61 1.47 7.49
CA ILE A 609 2.81 2.06 8.00
C ILE A 609 3.52 1.03 8.85
N HIS A 610 4.57 0.43 8.31
CA HIS A 610 5.38 -0.55 9.03
C HIS A 610 6.55 0.08 9.76
N HIS A 611 6.93 1.28 9.37
CA HIS A 611 8.11 1.96 9.87
C HIS A 611 7.76 3.34 10.41
N PRO A 612 7.67 3.49 11.72
CA PRO A 612 7.37 4.75 12.38
C PRO A 612 8.24 5.94 11.94
N GLN A 613 9.46 5.68 11.57
CA GLN A 613 10.41 6.71 11.14
C GLN A 613 10.10 7.27 9.74
N GLU A 614 9.30 6.58 8.97
CA GLU A 614 9.01 6.87 7.57
C GLU A 614 7.55 7.23 7.31
N ALA A 615 6.73 7.32 8.35
CA ALA A 615 5.30 7.58 8.18
C ALA A 615 5.02 9.00 7.75
N ASP A 616 5.12 9.18 6.48
CA ASP A 616 4.59 10.32 5.80
C ASP A 616 3.36 9.87 4.99
N PRO A 617 2.15 10.33 5.31
CA PRO A 617 0.96 10.05 4.51
C PRO A 617 1.09 10.49 3.05
N ALA A 618 1.98 11.44 2.79
CA ALA A 618 2.30 11.87 1.44
C ALA A 618 3.27 10.93 0.71
N ASN A 619 3.85 9.95 1.40
CA ASN A 619 4.74 9.00 0.77
C ASN A 619 3.94 8.07 -0.17
N ILE A 620 4.34 8.06 -1.43
CA ILE A 620 3.67 7.30 -2.49
C ILE A 620 3.66 5.79 -2.24
N GLU A 621 4.62 5.28 -1.49
CA GLU A 621 4.74 3.86 -1.16
C GLU A 621 3.48 3.31 -0.47
N TYR A 622 2.72 4.17 0.22
CA TYR A 622 1.49 3.81 0.89
C TYR A 622 0.26 3.85 -0.01
N HIS A 623 0.41 4.14 -1.30
CA HIS A 623 -0.70 4.35 -2.24
C HIS A 623 -0.63 3.48 -3.51
N PHE A 624 0.22 2.46 -3.53
CA PHE A 624 0.37 1.56 -4.68
C PHE A 624 -0.68 0.44 -4.76
N GLY A 625 -1.50 0.27 -3.74
CA GLY A 625 -2.48 -0.82 -3.69
C GLY A 625 -3.55 -0.76 -4.80
N LEU A 626 -4.02 -1.92 -5.22
CA LEU A 626 -5.26 -2.06 -5.99
C LEU A 626 -6.50 -1.80 -5.14
N MET A 627 -6.35 -1.88 -3.84
CA MET A 627 -7.35 -1.55 -2.83
C MET A 627 -6.86 -0.46 -1.89
N ASN A 628 -7.81 0.26 -1.32
CA ASN A 628 -7.56 1.22 -0.25
C ASN A 628 -7.22 0.51 1.08
N ARG A 629 -6.78 1.28 2.08
CA ARG A 629 -6.46 0.76 3.41
C ARG A 629 -7.66 0.18 4.15
N ASP A 630 -8.88 0.64 3.89
CA ASP A 630 -10.12 0.05 4.40
C ASP A 630 -10.52 -1.24 3.68
N THR A 631 -9.67 -1.75 2.81
CA THR A 631 -9.87 -2.90 1.93
C THR A 631 -10.95 -2.71 0.86
N SER A 632 -11.49 -1.54 0.67
CA SER A 632 -12.36 -1.26 -0.46
C SER A 632 -11.59 -1.18 -1.79
N ALA A 633 -12.22 -1.57 -2.89
CA ALA A 633 -11.56 -1.56 -4.18
C ALA A 633 -11.24 -0.15 -4.67
N LYS A 634 -10.09 0.03 -5.31
CA LYS A 634 -9.84 1.16 -6.21
C LYS A 634 -10.30 0.79 -7.63
N PRO A 635 -10.53 1.75 -8.51
CA PRO A 635 -10.80 1.47 -9.92
C PRO A 635 -9.74 0.59 -10.59
N SER A 636 -8.48 0.72 -10.17
CA SER A 636 -7.36 -0.10 -10.66
C SER A 636 -7.53 -1.60 -10.38
N LEU A 637 -8.22 -2.00 -9.30
CA LEU A 637 -8.54 -3.40 -9.04
C LEU A 637 -9.47 -3.97 -10.12
N LEU A 638 -10.50 -3.20 -10.50
CA LEU A 638 -11.42 -3.60 -11.56
C LEU A 638 -10.71 -3.62 -12.92
N ALA A 639 -9.79 -2.70 -13.14
CA ALA A 639 -8.97 -2.65 -14.36
C ALA A 639 -8.03 -3.86 -14.47
N PHE A 640 -7.42 -4.28 -13.36
CA PHE A 640 -6.63 -5.51 -13.30
C PHE A 640 -7.49 -6.74 -13.64
N ALA A 641 -8.68 -6.86 -13.02
CA ALA A 641 -9.63 -7.94 -13.31
C ALA A 641 -10.08 -7.92 -14.78
N THR A 642 -10.32 -6.74 -15.35
CA THR A 642 -10.69 -6.57 -16.76
C THR A 642 -9.56 -7.03 -17.67
N ALA A 643 -8.32 -6.60 -17.40
CA ALA A 643 -7.15 -7.04 -18.14
C ALA A 643 -6.97 -8.56 -18.07
N ALA A 644 -7.11 -9.17 -16.90
CA ALA A 644 -7.01 -10.62 -16.75
C ALA A 644 -8.07 -11.36 -17.58
N ARG A 645 -9.33 -10.92 -17.54
CA ARG A 645 -10.43 -11.53 -18.32
C ARG A 645 -10.20 -11.45 -19.83
N VAL A 646 -9.66 -10.34 -20.30
CA VAL A 646 -9.45 -10.10 -21.73
C VAL A 646 -8.18 -10.80 -22.23
N LEU A 647 -7.09 -10.77 -21.44
CA LEU A 647 -5.74 -11.06 -21.91
C LEU A 647 -5.18 -12.41 -21.42
N ASP A 648 -5.79 -13.08 -20.44
CA ASP A 648 -5.22 -14.31 -19.86
C ASP A 648 -4.89 -15.38 -20.91
N ARG A 649 -5.80 -15.58 -21.87
CA ARG A 649 -5.64 -16.51 -23.00
C ARG A 649 -5.42 -15.81 -24.34
N ALA A 650 -5.12 -14.53 -24.31
CA ALA A 650 -4.90 -13.78 -25.53
C ALA A 650 -3.48 -14.02 -26.08
N THR A 651 -3.39 -14.03 -27.40
CA THR A 651 -2.11 -14.01 -28.12
C THR A 651 -2.02 -12.68 -28.86
N PHE A 652 -0.91 -11.97 -28.64
CA PHE A 652 -0.66 -10.72 -29.36
C PHE A 652 -0.43 -11.01 -30.85
N VAL A 653 -1.09 -10.24 -31.70
CA VAL A 653 -0.96 -10.35 -33.14
C VAL A 653 -0.04 -9.27 -33.70
N ARG A 654 -0.37 -8.00 -33.44
CA ARG A 654 0.39 -6.85 -33.92
C ARG A 654 -0.06 -5.53 -33.30
N ASN A 655 0.78 -4.51 -33.43
CA ASN A 655 0.34 -3.12 -33.26
C ASN A 655 -0.54 -2.73 -34.47
N LEU A 656 -1.59 -1.97 -34.21
CA LEU A 656 -2.44 -1.40 -35.24
C LEU A 656 -1.88 -0.05 -35.69
N THR A 657 -1.98 0.20 -36.99
CA THR A 657 -1.49 1.45 -37.61
C THR A 657 -2.72 2.23 -38.12
N PHE A 658 -2.77 3.50 -37.82
CA PHE A 658 -3.84 4.41 -38.22
C PHE A 658 -3.28 5.55 -39.06
N ALA A 659 -4.14 6.20 -39.85
CA ALA A 659 -3.78 7.40 -40.59
C ALA A 659 -3.35 8.53 -39.65
N ASP A 660 -4.00 8.67 -38.50
CA ASP A 660 -3.59 9.55 -37.44
C ASP A 660 -2.59 8.81 -36.53
N ALA A 661 -1.34 9.23 -36.54
CA ALA A 661 -0.26 8.62 -35.76
C ALA A 661 -0.46 8.78 -34.23
N GLN A 662 -1.34 9.67 -33.79
CA GLN A 662 -1.70 9.79 -32.36
C GLN A 662 -2.67 8.72 -31.90
N VAL A 663 -3.36 8.04 -32.80
CA VAL A 663 -4.20 6.89 -32.49
C VAL A 663 -3.32 5.66 -32.36
N LYS A 664 -3.49 4.92 -31.29
CA LYS A 664 -2.72 3.73 -30.95
C LYS A 664 -3.64 2.52 -30.81
N GLY A 665 -3.11 1.34 -31.06
CA GLY A 665 -3.89 0.14 -30.88
C GLY A 665 -3.06 -1.14 -30.87
N LEU A 666 -3.58 -2.11 -30.15
CA LEU A 666 -3.05 -3.48 -30.05
C LEU A 666 -4.13 -4.45 -30.51
N LEU A 667 -3.75 -5.41 -31.33
CA LEU A 667 -4.61 -6.50 -31.78
C LEU A 667 -4.19 -7.81 -31.09
N PHE A 668 -5.15 -8.48 -30.50
CA PHE A 668 -5.01 -9.81 -29.92
C PHE A 668 -6.00 -10.79 -30.53
N THR A 669 -5.62 -12.05 -30.53
CA THR A 669 -6.56 -13.17 -30.74
C THR A 669 -6.89 -13.78 -29.38
N THR A 670 -8.17 -13.97 -29.10
CA THR A 670 -8.67 -14.61 -27.87
C THR A 670 -9.56 -15.80 -28.23
N PRO A 671 -9.93 -16.66 -27.28
CA PRO A 671 -10.92 -17.71 -27.51
C PRO A 671 -12.29 -17.19 -28.00
N GLU A 672 -12.60 -15.92 -27.71
CA GLU A 672 -13.85 -15.25 -28.16
C GLU A 672 -13.71 -14.59 -29.55
N GLY A 673 -12.54 -14.66 -30.14
CA GLY A 673 -12.21 -14.01 -31.42
C GLY A 673 -11.22 -12.85 -31.29
N PRO A 674 -11.07 -12.03 -32.34
CA PRO A 674 -10.17 -10.90 -32.32
C PRO A 674 -10.65 -9.80 -31.37
N VAL A 675 -9.68 -9.25 -30.62
CA VAL A 675 -9.90 -8.14 -29.68
C VAL A 675 -8.88 -7.05 -29.97
N SER A 676 -9.37 -5.81 -30.07
CA SER A 676 -8.53 -4.63 -30.24
C SER A 676 -8.59 -3.77 -28.98
N ILE A 677 -7.44 -3.28 -28.51
CA ILE A 677 -7.36 -2.27 -27.45
C ILE A 677 -6.88 -0.98 -28.08
N LEU A 678 -7.68 0.08 -27.99
CA LEU A 678 -7.45 1.34 -28.69
C LEU A 678 -7.47 2.52 -27.75
N TRP A 679 -6.66 3.54 -28.06
CA TRP A 679 -6.61 4.83 -27.35
C TRP A 679 -6.02 5.93 -28.24
N SER A 680 -6.09 7.19 -27.77
CA SER A 680 -5.50 8.35 -28.47
C SER A 680 -4.48 9.06 -27.59
N ARG A 681 -3.44 9.62 -28.18
CA ARG A 681 -2.42 10.44 -27.50
C ARG A 681 -2.41 11.89 -27.99
N LYS A 682 -3.55 12.39 -28.43
CA LYS A 682 -3.69 13.81 -28.80
C LYS A 682 -3.46 14.77 -27.63
N ASP A 683 -3.76 14.34 -26.43
CA ASP A 683 -3.50 15.09 -25.21
C ASP A 683 -2.10 14.78 -24.60
N GLY A 684 -1.24 14.07 -25.36
CA GLY A 684 0.12 13.72 -24.95
C GLY A 684 0.20 12.51 -24.03
N TYR A 685 1.35 12.38 -23.39
CA TYR A 685 1.70 11.26 -22.52
C TYR A 685 1.86 11.64 -21.05
N VAL A 686 1.94 12.93 -20.74
CA VAL A 686 2.21 13.43 -19.39
C VAL A 686 0.92 13.45 -18.57
N LEU A 687 0.92 12.76 -17.45
CA LEU A 687 -0.25 12.65 -16.59
C LEU A 687 -0.46 13.88 -15.71
N ASN A 688 0.61 14.53 -15.28
CA ASN A 688 0.52 15.74 -14.49
C ASN A 688 1.77 16.59 -14.71
N ALA A 689 1.60 17.73 -15.37
CA ALA A 689 2.70 18.62 -15.74
C ALA A 689 2.91 19.79 -14.77
N ASP A 690 1.90 20.15 -13.97
CA ASP A 690 1.79 21.51 -13.45
C ASP A 690 1.96 21.66 -11.94
N HIS A 691 2.26 20.61 -11.18
CA HIS A 691 2.40 20.72 -9.72
C HIS A 691 3.85 20.95 -9.23
N GLY A 692 4.80 21.08 -10.12
CA GLY A 692 6.20 21.39 -9.79
C GLY A 692 6.89 20.29 -9.00
N THR A 693 7.63 20.70 -7.97
CA THR A 693 8.39 19.82 -7.08
C THR A 693 7.68 19.54 -5.76
N ASP A 694 6.42 19.91 -5.62
CA ASP A 694 5.68 19.71 -4.38
C ASP A 694 5.45 18.22 -4.13
N SER A 695 5.94 17.71 -3.01
CA SER A 695 5.75 16.31 -2.61
C SER A 695 4.34 16.04 -2.09
N TRP A 696 3.59 17.09 -1.80
CA TRP A 696 2.20 17.03 -1.41
C TRP A 696 1.34 17.77 -2.43
N TYR A 697 0.38 17.08 -2.96
CA TYR A 697 -0.50 17.58 -3.99
C TYR A 697 -1.95 17.15 -3.69
N PRO A 698 -2.92 18.06 -3.65
CA PRO A 698 -4.32 17.68 -3.45
C PRO A 698 -4.78 16.74 -4.55
N SER A 699 -5.31 15.60 -4.16
CA SER A 699 -5.90 14.67 -5.14
C SER A 699 -7.11 15.32 -5.79
N PRO A 700 -7.22 15.26 -7.12
CA PRO A 700 -8.47 15.65 -7.79
C PRO A 700 -9.58 14.65 -7.41
N GLU A 701 -10.82 14.97 -7.78
CA GLU A 701 -11.92 14.04 -7.59
C GLU A 701 -11.61 12.71 -8.28
N PRO A 702 -11.90 11.56 -7.66
CA PRO A 702 -11.45 10.25 -8.14
C PRO A 702 -12.05 9.84 -9.50
N TRP A 703 -13.09 10.51 -9.94
CA TRP A 703 -13.72 10.34 -11.25
C TRP A 703 -13.26 11.34 -12.31
N THR A 704 -12.32 12.24 -12.00
CA THR A 704 -11.87 13.29 -12.94
C THR A 704 -11.31 12.68 -14.20
N ASP A 705 -11.92 13.03 -15.33
CA ASP A 705 -11.45 12.69 -16.68
C ASP A 705 -10.46 13.78 -17.16
N ARG A 706 -9.24 13.40 -17.39
CA ARG A 706 -8.19 14.33 -17.86
C ARG A 706 -8.17 14.52 -19.36
N TRP A 707 -8.78 13.61 -20.11
CA TRP A 707 -8.68 13.59 -21.56
C TRP A 707 -9.67 14.58 -22.16
N ALA A 708 -9.16 15.69 -22.66
CA ALA A 708 -9.96 16.76 -23.26
C ALA A 708 -10.34 16.47 -24.70
N THR A 709 -9.44 15.79 -25.45
CA THR A 709 -9.59 15.59 -26.90
C THR A 709 -10.27 14.27 -27.21
N ARG A 710 -11.31 14.33 -28.03
CA ARG A 710 -11.98 13.16 -28.62
C ARG A 710 -11.63 13.05 -30.08
N THR A 711 -11.33 11.83 -30.57
CA THR A 711 -10.92 11.55 -31.94
C THR A 711 -11.82 10.47 -32.50
N ASP A 712 -12.49 10.78 -33.60
CA ASP A 712 -13.28 9.80 -34.32
C ASP A 712 -12.42 9.02 -35.31
N VAL A 713 -12.55 7.71 -35.26
CA VAL A 713 -11.87 6.76 -36.15
C VAL A 713 -12.91 5.86 -36.81
N VAL A 714 -12.87 5.74 -38.12
CA VAL A 714 -13.73 4.79 -38.82
C VAL A 714 -13.01 3.45 -38.86
N ALA A 715 -13.53 2.50 -38.11
CA ALA A 715 -13.02 1.13 -38.06
C ALA A 715 -13.85 0.19 -38.91
N HIS A 716 -13.25 -0.92 -39.36
CA HIS A 716 -13.96 -2.00 -40.02
C HIS A 716 -14.50 -2.98 -38.95
N SER A 717 -15.77 -3.31 -39.05
CA SER A 717 -16.39 -4.36 -38.25
C SER A 717 -16.09 -5.74 -38.84
N GLY A 718 -16.13 -6.78 -38.01
CA GLY A 718 -16.01 -8.17 -38.44
C GLY A 718 -17.21 -8.68 -39.27
N ALA A 719 -18.32 -7.90 -39.28
CA ALA A 719 -19.52 -8.20 -40.00
C ALA A 719 -20.03 -6.94 -40.73
N VAL A 720 -20.80 -7.14 -41.83
CA VAL A 720 -21.38 -6.03 -42.61
C VAL A 720 -22.33 -5.19 -41.78
N SER A 721 -23.09 -5.84 -40.91
CA SER A 721 -23.93 -5.22 -39.89
C SER A 721 -23.86 -6.03 -38.62
N GLY A 722 -23.96 -5.39 -37.47
CA GLY A 722 -23.87 -6.07 -36.18
C GLY A 722 -23.46 -5.13 -35.04
N THR A 723 -23.16 -5.75 -33.93
CA THR A 723 -22.81 -5.04 -32.71
C THR A 723 -21.32 -5.18 -32.43
N VAL A 724 -20.64 -4.08 -32.16
CA VAL A 724 -19.29 -4.03 -31.62
C VAL A 724 -19.43 -3.81 -30.12
N ARG A 725 -19.00 -4.77 -29.32
CA ARG A 725 -18.98 -4.69 -27.86
C ARG A 725 -17.75 -3.92 -27.42
N VAL A 726 -17.93 -3.00 -26.50
CA VAL A 726 -16.87 -2.13 -26.00
C VAL A 726 -16.80 -2.24 -24.48
N LEU A 727 -15.61 -2.48 -23.93
CA LEU A 727 -15.36 -2.37 -22.50
C LEU A 727 -14.46 -1.15 -22.23
N ASN A 728 -14.80 -0.38 -21.20
CA ASN A 728 -13.83 0.58 -20.67
C ASN A 728 -12.80 -0.13 -19.77
N CYS A 729 -11.84 0.59 -19.22
CA CYS A 729 -10.75 0.00 -18.46
C CYS A 729 -11.22 -0.77 -17.20
N ILE A 730 -12.35 -0.42 -16.59
CA ILE A 730 -12.91 -1.12 -15.43
C ILE A 730 -13.99 -2.18 -15.78
N GLY A 731 -14.10 -2.52 -17.07
CA GLY A 731 -14.97 -3.59 -17.55
C GLY A 731 -16.45 -3.21 -17.72
N GLN A 732 -16.80 -1.93 -17.71
CA GLN A 732 -18.15 -1.50 -18.04
C GLN A 732 -18.40 -1.67 -19.55
N GLU A 733 -19.50 -2.31 -19.86
CA GLU A 733 -19.85 -2.67 -21.24
C GLU A 733 -20.76 -1.63 -21.88
N SER A 734 -20.50 -1.36 -23.13
CA SER A 734 -21.36 -0.64 -24.05
C SER A 734 -21.31 -1.27 -25.43
N THR A 735 -22.18 -0.83 -26.34
CA THR A 735 -22.27 -1.37 -27.68
C THR A 735 -22.31 -0.26 -28.72
N LEU A 736 -21.67 -0.50 -29.86
CA LEU A 736 -21.75 0.34 -31.05
C LEU A 736 -22.37 -0.47 -32.18
N THR A 737 -23.14 0.18 -33.05
CA THR A 737 -23.77 -0.46 -34.20
C THR A 737 -22.88 -0.26 -35.45
N ALA A 738 -22.50 -1.35 -36.08
CA ALA A 738 -21.83 -1.33 -37.37
C ALA A 738 -22.84 -1.29 -38.52
N ALA A 739 -22.56 -0.47 -39.51
CA ALA A 739 -23.36 -0.36 -40.72
C ALA A 739 -22.47 -0.36 -41.96
N GLY A 740 -22.80 -1.18 -42.96
CA GLY A 740 -22.00 -1.31 -44.19
C GLY A 740 -20.57 -1.79 -43.93
N GLY A 741 -20.37 -2.62 -42.90
CA GLY A 741 -19.03 -3.12 -42.52
C GLY A 741 -18.15 -2.11 -41.80
N LYS A 742 -18.69 -0.97 -41.36
CA LYS A 742 -17.94 0.10 -40.69
C LYS A 742 -18.61 0.51 -39.39
N VAL A 743 -17.80 1.02 -38.46
CA VAL A 743 -18.23 1.59 -37.18
C VAL A 743 -17.36 2.80 -36.86
N THR A 744 -17.97 3.88 -36.40
CA THR A 744 -17.22 5.04 -35.89
C THR A 744 -16.94 4.83 -34.42
N LEU A 745 -15.64 4.91 -34.07
CA LEU A 745 -15.15 4.84 -32.70
C LEU A 745 -14.70 6.23 -32.26
N THR A 746 -15.21 6.69 -31.13
CA THR A 746 -14.74 7.93 -30.51
C THR A 746 -13.71 7.57 -29.45
N LEU A 747 -12.45 7.91 -29.69
CA LEU A 747 -11.30 7.59 -28.85
C LEU A 747 -10.83 8.83 -28.07
N ASP A 748 -10.33 8.58 -26.88
CA ASP A 748 -9.60 9.53 -26.05
C ASP A 748 -8.35 8.84 -25.47
N GLY A 749 -7.71 9.44 -24.48
CA GLY A 749 -6.51 8.86 -23.85
C GLY A 749 -6.75 7.59 -23.05
N ALA A 750 -8.00 7.31 -22.66
CA ALA A 750 -8.36 6.11 -21.91
C ALA A 750 -8.41 4.88 -22.84
N PRO A 751 -7.68 3.78 -22.55
CA PRO A 751 -7.75 2.58 -23.35
C PRO A 751 -9.11 1.89 -23.23
N ARG A 752 -9.63 1.44 -24.37
CA ARG A 752 -10.88 0.67 -24.46
C ARG A 752 -10.67 -0.63 -25.24
N VAL A 753 -11.39 -1.64 -24.84
CA VAL A 753 -11.37 -2.98 -25.44
C VAL A 753 -12.55 -3.13 -26.39
N TYR A 754 -12.29 -3.56 -27.61
CA TYR A 754 -13.30 -3.68 -28.67
C TYR A 754 -13.36 -5.13 -29.17
N TYR A 755 -14.53 -5.72 -29.13
CA TYR A 755 -14.85 -7.02 -29.71
C TYR A 755 -15.70 -6.85 -30.97
N GLY A 756 -15.45 -7.66 -31.99
CA GLY A 756 -16.20 -7.63 -33.24
C GLY A 756 -15.66 -6.66 -34.29
N LEU A 757 -14.47 -6.09 -34.07
CA LEU A 757 -13.73 -5.41 -35.13
C LEU A 757 -13.00 -6.40 -36.02
N ALA A 758 -12.79 -6.03 -37.30
CA ALA A 758 -12.08 -6.87 -38.23
C ALA A 758 -10.60 -7.04 -37.84
N ALA A 759 -10.08 -8.27 -37.94
CA ALA A 759 -8.69 -8.59 -37.60
C ALA A 759 -7.65 -8.00 -38.58
N ASN A 760 -8.08 -7.60 -39.74
CA ASN A 760 -7.17 -7.07 -40.78
C ASN A 760 -7.67 -5.73 -41.34
N PRO A 761 -7.54 -4.65 -40.63
CA PRO A 761 -8.00 -3.36 -41.07
C PRO A 761 -6.83 -2.47 -41.52
N ASP A 762 -6.90 -2.00 -42.73
CA ASP A 762 -6.31 -0.71 -43.08
C ASP A 762 -7.28 0.35 -42.51
N TRP A 763 -7.13 0.65 -41.24
CA TRP A 763 -8.00 1.62 -40.57
C TRP A 763 -7.57 3.03 -40.91
N LYS A 764 -8.48 3.81 -41.45
CA LYS A 764 -8.20 5.18 -41.93
C LYS A 764 -8.71 6.20 -40.91
#